data_5c1b8bb6422f903f9405779757b582d2
#
_entry.id   5c1b8bb6422f903f9405779757b582d2
#
_cell.length_a   1.000
_cell.length_b   1.000
_cell.length_c   1.000
_cell.angle_alpha   90.00
_cell.angle_beta   90.00
_cell.angle_gamma   90.00
#
_symmetry.space_group_name_H-M   'P 1'
#
loop_
_entity.id
_entity.type
_entity.pdbx_description
1 polymer ?
#
loop_
_entity_poly.entity_id
_entity_poly.type
_entity_poly.pdbx_seq_one_letter_code
_entity_poly.pdbx_strand_id
1 'polypeptide(L)'
;MKRQVQRPLAIAVLAALSAYAVTGARAQTAATPASAPEAEASKAATSKTEPQTIVVTANKVAQSALKVGASLSALGADEIRELGIKDAKALTDLLPNTQISQAGNSSVVVNIRGIENTNTTNMGEPAAAFHIDGIYLGRMSGAGSAFYDIERVEVLRGPQGTLYGRNANAGVVNVITTQPKNRHEAYVSAEFGNLGQKRLDGAVNLPVTDALALRAAFSVNRRDGFSQTKTATNGFTQNQDSIHTDSVRLQALVKFNPKNSLSLSYDHSTNQTTGPNYYDLTTGGIPTKLVDPSVLIQGRFDNQLSGFKAEFKSDLGFAHLTYLFGSRTTDNIEDYSTGPLLLLTKSSAKQKSHELRLASNDAKAPLQWVAGLFQYSEDGAGQLDGNFPFFFFGPGPGPFGPSQCGGFSSCYPGLQFIDTGLHNESKALFGQVSYSLDEVSRVIVGARATHDEKTRVNGQQMLSGGVNYDPLNPGNMVMPLSGDASWKSSTYKLGYERDLAPSTMFYATVSTGFKAGGFNDGDTKANPSLIYAPEKITAYEMGLNGRFFGNALQLTSSIFHYDYSQMQKSGVVNSQMLTTNTGNATVDGLELSARYRLTEASKLDLSIGLLEAKYKNYITPNGTDYSGRKLDKTPKATLNLGYTHNWNLASGASLTGYIGTKYSASYVTTDTGTPTAAPIQFTQGAFSRSNVSLTYYSAGGSLDVQLYVKNIEDKSQLLGSVAFFGSNYGYMSEPRTVGVRSTFRF
;
A
#
# COMPACT_ATOMS: atom_id res chain seq x y z
N MET A 1 27.37 -6.56 -14.77
CA MET A 1 27.47 -5.56 -15.86
C MET A 1 26.27 -4.58 -15.97
N LYS A 2 25.31 -4.51 -14.99
CA LYS A 2 24.14 -3.59 -15.02
C LYS A 2 24.23 -2.35 -14.11
N ARG A 3 25.37 -2.12 -13.43
CA ARG A 3 25.53 -0.98 -12.48
C ARG A 3 25.83 0.39 -13.11
N GLN A 4 26.11 0.48 -14.41
CA GLN A 4 26.57 1.74 -15.02
C GLN A 4 25.48 2.58 -15.72
N VAL A 5 24.26 2.07 -15.91
CA VAL A 5 23.23 2.80 -16.68
C VAL A 5 22.37 3.74 -15.82
N GLN A 6 22.36 3.57 -14.49
CA GLN A 6 21.45 4.33 -13.61
C GLN A 6 22.01 5.71 -13.16
N ARG A 7 23.33 5.90 -13.12
CA ARG A 7 23.92 7.19 -12.74
C ARG A 7 23.68 8.34 -13.73
N PRO A 8 23.64 8.13 -15.06
CA PRO A 8 23.45 9.24 -15.99
C PRO A 8 22.04 9.84 -16.00
N LEU A 9 20.99 9.10 -15.64
CA LEU A 9 19.61 9.62 -15.68
C LEU A 9 19.33 10.60 -14.53
N ALA A 10 19.78 10.30 -13.31
CA ALA A 10 19.65 11.20 -12.16
C ALA A 10 20.48 12.48 -12.36
N ILE A 11 21.66 12.37 -12.98
CA ILE A 11 22.51 13.51 -13.33
C ILE A 11 21.88 14.34 -14.45
N ALA A 12 21.23 13.73 -15.42
CA ALA A 12 20.53 14.45 -16.50
C ALA A 12 19.31 15.23 -15.98
N VAL A 13 18.57 14.70 -15.03
CA VAL A 13 17.43 15.40 -14.38
C VAL A 13 17.94 16.56 -13.50
N LEU A 14 19.04 16.36 -12.76
CA LEU A 14 19.69 17.43 -11.98
C LEU A 14 20.29 18.51 -12.89
N ALA A 15 20.88 18.13 -14.03
CA ALA A 15 21.40 19.08 -15.03
C ALA A 15 20.26 19.87 -15.72
N ALA A 16 19.11 19.25 -15.98
CA ALA A 16 17.94 19.93 -16.51
C ALA A 16 17.33 20.93 -15.50
N LEU A 17 17.30 20.58 -14.21
CA LEU A 17 16.88 21.47 -13.14
C LEU A 17 17.83 22.65 -12.94
N SER A 18 19.16 22.43 -13.04
CA SER A 18 20.15 23.50 -12.94
C SER A 18 20.15 24.41 -14.17
N ALA A 19 19.94 23.90 -15.38
CA ALA A 19 19.79 24.69 -16.60
C ALA A 19 18.53 25.59 -16.55
N TYR A 20 17.43 25.06 -15.97
CA TYR A 20 16.19 25.82 -15.79
C TYR A 20 16.34 26.96 -14.78
N ALA A 21 17.04 26.74 -13.67
CA ALA A 21 17.32 27.79 -12.68
C ALA A 21 18.17 28.93 -13.26
N VAL A 22 19.10 28.64 -14.17
CA VAL A 22 19.96 29.64 -14.83
C VAL A 22 19.22 30.42 -15.94
N THR A 23 18.30 29.77 -16.67
CA THR A 23 17.49 30.45 -17.71
C THR A 23 16.39 31.32 -17.12
N GLY A 24 15.75 30.89 -16.00
CA GLY A 24 14.75 31.68 -15.27
C GLY A 24 15.34 32.99 -14.69
N ALA A 25 16.57 32.98 -14.23
CA ALA A 25 17.25 34.16 -13.69
C ALA A 25 17.66 35.19 -14.77
N ARG A 26 17.80 34.78 -16.04
CA ARG A 26 18.13 35.67 -17.14
C ARG A 26 16.95 36.35 -17.84
N ALA A 27 15.73 35.83 -17.66
CA ALA A 27 14.51 36.36 -18.28
C ALA A 27 13.91 37.59 -17.55
N GLN A 28 14.44 37.96 -16.37
CA GLN A 28 13.90 39.07 -15.57
C GLN A 28 14.56 40.44 -15.84
N THR A 29 15.48 40.59 -16.81
CA THR A 29 16.18 41.85 -17.02
C THR A 29 15.85 42.59 -18.31
N ALA A 30 14.74 42.35 -18.98
CA ALA A 30 14.32 43.14 -20.13
C ALA A 30 12.83 43.11 -20.36
N ALA A 31 12.06 43.99 -19.67
CA ALA A 31 10.78 44.55 -20.19
C ALA A 31 10.34 45.76 -19.36
N THR A 32 10.27 46.91 -20.01
CA THR A 32 9.69 48.16 -19.56
C THR A 32 8.15 48.02 -19.43
N PRO A 33 7.48 48.69 -18.49
CA PRO A 33 6.12 48.31 -18.07
C PRO A 33 5.05 48.79 -19.05
N ALA A 34 4.24 47.86 -19.54
CA ALA A 34 2.92 48.16 -20.07
C ALA A 34 1.88 47.69 -19.04
N SER A 35 0.97 48.59 -18.73
CA SER A 35 -0.10 48.48 -17.72
C SER A 35 -0.89 47.18 -17.84
N ALA A 36 -0.85 46.36 -16.78
CA ALA A 36 -1.66 45.16 -16.61
C ALA A 36 -2.82 45.40 -15.65
N PRO A 37 -3.95 44.75 -15.79
CA PRO A 37 -5.07 44.91 -14.85
C PRO A 37 -4.76 44.15 -13.54
N GLU A 38 -4.61 44.90 -12.47
CA GLU A 38 -4.62 44.42 -11.09
C GLU A 38 -6.01 43.87 -10.76
N ALA A 39 -6.26 42.59 -10.81
CA ALA A 39 -7.45 42.01 -10.20
C ALA A 39 -7.46 40.49 -9.94
N GLU A 40 -6.37 39.68 -10.09
CA GLU A 40 -6.44 38.24 -9.76
C GLU A 40 -5.40 37.73 -8.77
N ALA A 41 -4.39 38.50 -8.42
CA ALA A 41 -3.35 38.05 -7.47
C ALA A 41 -3.76 38.16 -5.99
N SER A 42 -4.89 38.81 -5.66
CA SER A 42 -5.34 39.04 -4.28
C SER A 42 -6.23 37.91 -3.70
N LYS A 43 -6.59 36.88 -4.45
CA LYS A 43 -7.45 35.80 -3.95
C LYS A 43 -6.71 34.52 -3.49
N ALA A 44 -5.39 34.44 -3.62
CA ALA A 44 -4.62 33.27 -3.23
C ALA A 44 -4.22 33.20 -1.73
N ALA A 45 -4.55 34.21 -0.94
CA ALA A 45 -4.28 34.26 0.51
C ALA A 45 -5.50 33.95 1.39
N THR A 46 -6.63 33.55 0.80
CA THR A 46 -7.84 33.23 1.57
C THR A 46 -7.82 31.83 2.11
N SER A 47 -7.58 31.76 3.42
CA SER A 47 -8.02 30.68 4.34
C SER A 47 -7.64 29.25 3.97
N LYS A 48 -6.41 28.84 4.34
CA LYS A 48 -5.96 27.41 4.38
C LYS A 48 -6.83 26.53 5.29
N THR A 49 -7.83 27.05 5.96
CA THR A 49 -8.67 26.36 6.95
C THR A 49 -10.03 25.93 6.45
N GLU A 50 -10.48 26.36 5.28
CA GLU A 50 -11.72 25.83 4.71
C GLU A 50 -11.53 24.39 4.24
N PRO A 51 -12.46 23.48 4.60
CA PRO A 51 -12.41 22.12 4.09
C PRO A 51 -12.53 22.12 2.57
N GLN A 52 -11.42 21.87 1.87
CA GLN A 52 -11.42 21.76 0.42
C GLN A 52 -12.28 20.57 -0.01
N THR A 53 -13.05 20.74 -1.07
CA THR A 53 -13.78 19.63 -1.67
C THR A 53 -12.80 18.80 -2.50
N ILE A 54 -12.39 17.65 -1.97
CA ILE A 54 -11.53 16.73 -2.71
C ILE A 54 -12.38 15.99 -3.75
N VAL A 55 -11.99 16.11 -5.02
CA VAL A 55 -12.56 15.32 -6.11
C VAL A 55 -11.84 13.97 -6.17
N VAL A 56 -12.59 12.90 -6.15
CA VAL A 56 -12.10 11.52 -6.17
C VAL A 56 -12.57 10.76 -7.39
N THR A 57 -11.93 9.64 -7.66
CA THR A 57 -12.28 8.73 -8.77
C THR A 57 -12.74 7.36 -8.28
N ALA A 58 -13.24 7.30 -7.05
CA ALA A 58 -13.65 6.09 -6.34
C ALA A 58 -14.67 5.23 -7.13
N ASN A 59 -15.62 5.86 -7.81
CA ASN A 59 -16.60 5.18 -8.67
C ASN A 59 -16.17 5.14 -10.15
N LYS A 60 -14.87 5.24 -10.45
CA LYS A 60 -14.33 5.33 -11.82
C LYS A 60 -14.81 6.59 -12.60
N VAL A 61 -15.48 7.51 -11.92
CA VAL A 61 -15.96 8.82 -12.42
C VAL A 61 -15.53 9.87 -11.41
N ALA A 62 -15.14 11.06 -11.89
CA ALA A 62 -14.75 12.17 -11.03
C ALA A 62 -15.97 12.74 -10.30
N GLN A 63 -15.92 12.73 -8.96
CA GLN A 63 -17.00 13.26 -8.11
C GLN A 63 -16.46 13.75 -6.77
N SER A 64 -17.25 14.57 -6.06
CA SER A 64 -16.91 14.98 -4.69
C SER A 64 -16.81 13.76 -3.75
N ALA A 65 -15.77 13.72 -2.91
CA ALA A 65 -15.60 12.65 -1.91
C ALA A 65 -16.83 12.51 -0.99
N LEU A 66 -17.54 13.61 -0.68
CA LEU A 66 -18.75 13.60 0.16
C LEU A 66 -19.99 13.03 -0.54
N LYS A 67 -19.95 12.88 -1.88
CA LYS A 67 -21.03 12.30 -2.68
C LYS A 67 -20.76 10.84 -3.09
N VAL A 68 -19.82 10.20 -2.44
CA VAL A 68 -19.55 8.75 -2.60
C VAL A 68 -20.28 7.98 -1.53
N GLY A 69 -21.19 7.08 -1.92
CA GLY A 69 -21.92 6.17 -1.04
C GLY A 69 -21.04 4.99 -0.59
N ALA A 70 -19.97 5.29 0.12
CA ALA A 70 -19.04 4.34 0.73
C ALA A 70 -18.19 5.03 1.79
N SER A 71 -17.60 4.26 2.69
CA SER A 71 -16.60 4.74 3.64
C SER A 71 -15.30 5.06 2.90
N LEU A 72 -15.05 6.34 2.64
CA LEU A 72 -13.92 6.86 1.87
C LEU A 72 -13.12 7.86 2.69
N SER A 73 -11.79 7.73 2.65
CA SER A 73 -10.86 8.77 3.08
C SER A 73 -10.03 9.22 1.88
N ALA A 74 -9.93 10.52 1.68
CA ALA A 74 -9.13 11.12 0.63
C ALA A 74 -8.19 12.16 1.24
N LEU A 75 -6.90 12.07 0.94
CA LEU A 75 -5.85 12.97 1.40
C LEU A 75 -5.26 13.67 0.19
N GLY A 76 -5.35 14.99 0.15
CA GLY A 76 -4.79 15.82 -0.93
C GLY A 76 -3.29 16.08 -0.77
N ALA A 77 -2.65 16.62 -1.81
CA ALA A 77 -1.20 16.88 -1.87
C ALA A 77 -0.71 17.74 -0.68
N ASP A 78 -1.45 18.78 -0.31
CA ASP A 78 -1.07 19.67 0.79
C ASP A 78 -1.10 18.94 2.13
N GLU A 79 -2.13 18.16 2.38
CA GLU A 79 -2.27 17.35 3.60
C GLU A 79 -1.19 16.26 3.69
N ILE A 80 -0.91 15.56 2.58
CA ILE A 80 0.18 14.58 2.48
C ILE A 80 1.52 15.23 2.84
N ARG A 81 1.76 16.46 2.38
CA ARG A 81 2.97 17.20 2.66
C ARG A 81 3.03 17.70 4.11
N GLU A 82 1.94 18.31 4.62
CA GLU A 82 1.86 18.85 6.01
C GLU A 82 2.08 17.74 7.04
N LEU A 83 1.46 16.57 6.84
CA LEU A 83 1.57 15.41 7.73
C LEU A 83 2.84 14.58 7.48
N GLY A 84 3.62 14.91 6.46
CA GLY A 84 4.86 14.22 6.12
C GLY A 84 4.64 12.74 5.76
N ILE A 85 3.60 12.45 4.96
CA ILE A 85 3.28 11.11 4.46
C ILE A 85 4.24 10.77 3.33
N LYS A 86 5.09 9.77 3.51
CA LYS A 86 6.18 9.41 2.59
C LYS A 86 6.08 7.97 2.06
N ASP A 87 5.21 7.19 2.67
CA ASP A 87 4.93 5.81 2.30
C ASP A 87 3.50 5.43 2.70
N ALA A 88 3.05 4.26 2.26
CA ALA A 88 1.72 3.76 2.60
C ALA A 88 1.55 3.50 4.12
N LYS A 89 2.63 3.17 4.84
CA LYS A 89 2.57 2.87 6.28
C LYS A 89 2.11 4.07 7.09
N ALA A 90 2.48 5.28 6.67
CA ALA A 90 2.09 6.52 7.35
C ALA A 90 0.58 6.75 7.35
N LEU A 91 -0.18 6.14 6.43
CA LEU A 91 -1.64 6.20 6.41
C LEU A 91 -2.27 5.50 7.62
N THR A 92 -1.56 4.55 8.23
CA THR A 92 -1.99 3.85 9.45
C THR A 92 -2.32 4.81 10.59
N ASP A 93 -1.57 5.90 10.73
CA ASP A 93 -1.74 6.85 11.84
C ASP A 93 -2.91 7.83 11.61
N LEU A 94 -3.57 7.79 10.44
CA LEU A 94 -4.59 8.73 10.05
C LEU A 94 -5.97 8.07 9.86
N LEU A 95 -5.99 6.80 9.47
CA LEU A 95 -7.20 6.11 9.06
C LEU A 95 -7.74 5.22 10.17
N PRO A 96 -9.09 5.24 10.43
CA PRO A 96 -9.68 4.33 11.39
C PRO A 96 -9.66 2.90 10.86
N ASN A 97 -9.57 1.91 11.75
CA ASN A 97 -9.60 0.48 11.45
C ASN A 97 -8.71 0.03 10.29
N THR A 98 -7.60 0.76 10.08
CA THR A 98 -6.64 0.49 9.00
C THR A 98 -5.25 0.36 9.57
N GLN A 99 -4.56 -0.73 9.21
CA GLN A 99 -3.16 -0.96 9.53
C GLN A 99 -2.43 -1.31 8.24
N ILE A 100 -1.38 -0.57 7.94
CA ILE A 100 -0.50 -0.85 6.80
C ILE A 100 0.89 -1.10 7.36
N SER A 101 1.40 -2.28 7.13
CA SER A 101 2.71 -2.72 7.59
C SER A 101 3.54 -3.26 6.44
N GLN A 102 4.80 -3.45 6.67
CA GLN A 102 5.67 -4.14 5.74
C GLN A 102 5.90 -5.55 6.28
N ALA A 103 5.60 -6.56 5.49
CA ALA A 103 5.99 -7.93 5.81
C ALA A 103 7.50 -8.11 5.66
N GLY A 104 8.01 -9.19 6.23
CA GLY A 104 9.44 -9.49 6.21
C GLY A 104 10.07 -9.57 4.83
N ASN A 105 9.28 -9.78 3.81
CA ASN A 105 9.69 -9.88 2.41
C ASN A 105 9.45 -8.58 1.62
N SER A 106 9.63 -7.41 2.21
CA SER A 106 9.42 -6.10 1.59
C SER A 106 8.01 -5.81 1.05
N SER A 107 7.10 -6.75 1.13
CA SER A 107 5.71 -6.58 0.68
C SER A 107 4.93 -5.71 1.66
N VAL A 108 4.15 -4.79 1.13
CA VAL A 108 3.20 -4.00 1.92
C VAL A 108 1.98 -4.86 2.20
N VAL A 109 1.63 -5.04 3.47
CA VAL A 109 0.40 -5.70 3.90
C VAL A 109 -0.59 -4.65 4.34
N VAL A 110 -1.75 -4.65 3.70
CA VAL A 110 -2.86 -3.73 4.01
C VAL A 110 -3.94 -4.51 4.73
N ASN A 111 -4.18 -4.15 5.98
CA ASN A 111 -5.30 -4.63 6.79
C ASN A 111 -6.34 -3.51 6.89
N ILE A 112 -7.55 -3.77 6.44
CA ILE A 112 -8.70 -2.87 6.57
C ILE A 112 -9.82 -3.64 7.27
N ARG A 113 -10.25 -3.16 8.43
CA ARG A 113 -11.35 -3.77 9.21
C ARG A 113 -11.09 -5.25 9.57
N GLY A 114 -9.82 -5.61 9.81
CA GLY A 114 -9.42 -6.99 10.14
C GLY A 114 -9.25 -7.92 8.94
N ILE A 115 -9.41 -7.42 7.72
CA ILE A 115 -9.25 -8.21 6.50
C ILE A 115 -7.89 -7.94 5.90
N GLU A 116 -7.04 -8.96 5.85
CA GLU A 116 -5.69 -8.89 5.28
C GLU A 116 -5.32 -10.19 4.56
N ASN A 117 -4.21 -10.16 3.84
CA ASN A 117 -3.54 -11.37 3.37
C ASN A 117 -2.14 -11.46 3.98
N THR A 118 -1.86 -12.58 4.63
CA THR A 118 -0.56 -12.88 5.23
C THR A 118 0.36 -13.66 4.31
N ASN A 119 -0.17 -14.27 3.24
CA ASN A 119 0.63 -14.94 2.23
C ASN A 119 1.17 -13.92 1.22
N THR A 120 2.40 -13.45 1.43
CA THR A 120 3.09 -12.47 0.59
C THR A 120 4.00 -13.10 -0.46
N THR A 121 3.95 -14.42 -0.63
CA THR A 121 4.68 -15.14 -1.69
C THR A 121 4.08 -14.89 -3.07
N ASN A 122 4.73 -15.39 -4.12
CA ASN A 122 4.20 -15.32 -5.50
C ASN A 122 2.88 -16.08 -5.69
N MET A 123 2.49 -16.94 -4.76
CA MET A 123 1.22 -17.67 -4.77
C MET A 123 0.09 -16.91 -4.08
N GLY A 124 0.42 -15.96 -3.19
CA GLY A 124 -0.55 -15.18 -2.44
C GLY A 124 -1.18 -14.05 -3.24
N GLU A 125 -2.39 -13.66 -2.86
CA GLU A 125 -3.14 -12.54 -3.45
C GLU A 125 -3.43 -11.49 -2.38
N PRO A 126 -3.30 -10.19 -2.67
CA PRO A 126 -3.65 -9.15 -1.71
C PRO A 126 -5.16 -9.17 -1.37
N ALA A 127 -5.53 -8.79 -0.16
CA ALA A 127 -6.93 -8.65 0.25
C ALA A 127 -7.48 -7.23 -0.01
N ALA A 128 -6.60 -6.22 -0.04
CA ALA A 128 -6.91 -4.86 -0.46
C ALA A 128 -6.24 -4.58 -1.80
N ALA A 129 -7.00 -4.10 -2.77
CA ALA A 129 -6.46 -3.74 -4.07
C ALA A 129 -5.66 -2.44 -3.98
N PHE A 130 -4.42 -2.45 -4.45
CA PHE A 130 -3.57 -1.27 -4.51
C PHE A 130 -3.42 -0.81 -5.95
N HIS A 131 -3.67 0.47 -6.19
CA HIS A 131 -3.58 1.07 -7.53
C HIS A 131 -2.64 2.27 -7.53
N ILE A 132 -1.91 2.43 -8.63
CA ILE A 132 -1.17 3.67 -8.96
C ILE A 132 -1.73 4.18 -10.28
N ASP A 133 -2.31 5.38 -10.27
CA ASP A 133 -2.97 6.00 -11.43
C ASP A 133 -3.98 5.06 -12.13
N GLY A 134 -4.73 4.29 -11.33
CA GLY A 134 -5.72 3.33 -11.83
C GLY A 134 -5.18 1.97 -12.25
N ILE A 135 -3.85 1.78 -12.32
CA ILE A 135 -3.24 0.49 -12.63
C ILE A 135 -3.15 -0.35 -11.36
N TYR A 136 -3.79 -1.52 -11.37
CA TYR A 136 -3.73 -2.49 -10.29
C TYR A 136 -2.31 -3.06 -10.12
N LEU A 137 -1.84 -3.18 -8.87
CA LEU A 137 -0.61 -3.87 -8.52
C LEU A 137 -0.93 -5.29 -8.05
N GLY A 138 -0.54 -6.27 -8.84
CA GLY A 138 -0.65 -7.69 -8.46
C GLY A 138 0.33 -8.09 -7.36
N ARG A 139 1.48 -7.41 -7.30
CA ARG A 139 2.54 -7.63 -6.30
C ARG A 139 2.76 -6.39 -5.46
N MET A 140 2.71 -6.57 -4.14
CA MET A 140 2.80 -5.48 -3.18
C MET A 140 4.24 -5.11 -2.79
N SER A 141 5.23 -5.89 -3.24
CA SER A 141 6.65 -5.52 -3.11
C SER A 141 6.93 -4.26 -3.93
N GLY A 142 7.54 -3.27 -3.31
CA GLY A 142 7.79 -1.97 -3.95
C GLY A 142 6.63 -0.97 -3.95
N ALA A 143 5.42 -1.33 -3.49
CA ALA A 143 4.30 -0.39 -3.38
C ALA A 143 4.64 0.84 -2.51
N GLY A 144 5.55 0.68 -1.53
CA GLY A 144 6.02 1.78 -0.69
C GLY A 144 6.83 2.85 -1.41
N SER A 145 7.48 2.53 -2.54
CA SER A 145 8.30 3.48 -3.30
C SER A 145 7.51 4.44 -4.20
N ALA A 146 6.18 4.30 -4.29
CA ALA A 146 5.32 5.14 -5.13
C ALA A 146 5.00 6.51 -4.54
N PHE A 147 5.36 6.77 -3.27
CA PHE A 147 4.94 7.95 -2.51
C PHE A 147 5.86 9.16 -2.71
N TYR A 148 5.93 9.66 -3.94
CA TYR A 148 6.55 10.94 -4.28
C TYR A 148 5.75 11.61 -5.41
N ASP A 149 5.72 12.93 -5.42
CA ASP A 149 4.97 13.76 -6.36
C ASP A 149 3.51 13.29 -6.53
N ILE A 150 2.82 13.14 -5.39
CA ILE A 150 1.44 12.64 -5.31
C ILE A 150 0.47 13.80 -5.32
N GLU A 151 -0.61 13.68 -6.10
CA GLU A 151 -1.75 14.60 -6.09
C GLU A 151 -2.71 14.27 -4.93
N ARG A 152 -3.02 12.99 -4.73
CA ARG A 152 -3.88 12.52 -3.65
C ARG A 152 -3.78 11.02 -3.44
N VAL A 153 -4.22 10.58 -2.26
CA VAL A 153 -4.45 9.16 -1.93
C VAL A 153 -5.91 8.99 -1.57
N GLU A 154 -6.57 8.01 -2.18
CA GLU A 154 -7.94 7.62 -1.90
C GLU A 154 -7.93 6.23 -1.24
N VAL A 155 -8.59 6.07 -0.08
CA VAL A 155 -8.73 4.79 0.59
C VAL A 155 -10.21 4.49 0.77
N LEU A 156 -10.71 3.52 0.00
CA LEU A 156 -12.06 3.00 0.12
C LEU A 156 -12.04 1.79 1.05
N ARG A 157 -12.82 1.83 2.09
CA ARG A 157 -12.93 0.72 3.04
C ARG A 157 -14.17 -0.10 2.71
N GLY A 158 -14.05 -1.42 2.88
CA GLY A 158 -15.09 -2.37 2.52
C GLY A 158 -15.04 -2.85 1.08
N PRO A 159 -15.82 -3.89 0.73
CA PRO A 159 -15.72 -4.57 -0.55
C PRO A 159 -16.00 -3.67 -1.74
N GLN A 160 -15.09 -3.68 -2.72
CA GLN A 160 -15.18 -2.92 -3.97
C GLN A 160 -15.15 -3.84 -5.21
N GLY A 161 -15.64 -5.07 -5.07
CA GLY A 161 -15.54 -6.09 -6.11
C GLY A 161 -16.19 -5.72 -7.44
N THR A 162 -17.22 -4.88 -7.45
CA THR A 162 -17.95 -4.51 -8.66
C THR A 162 -17.11 -3.67 -9.63
N LEU A 163 -16.51 -2.58 -9.17
CA LEU A 163 -15.76 -1.66 -10.04
C LEU A 163 -14.25 -1.93 -10.07
N TYR A 164 -13.69 -2.48 -9.00
CA TYR A 164 -12.26 -2.76 -8.88
C TYR A 164 -11.89 -4.23 -9.07
N GLY A 165 -12.87 -5.14 -8.91
CA GLY A 165 -12.74 -6.54 -9.24
C GLY A 165 -12.08 -7.38 -8.16
N ARG A 166 -11.21 -8.32 -8.62
CA ARG A 166 -10.52 -9.27 -7.75
C ARG A 166 -9.68 -8.56 -6.68
N ASN A 167 -9.55 -9.20 -5.52
CA ASN A 167 -8.64 -8.77 -4.46
C ASN A 167 -8.97 -7.38 -3.86
N ALA A 168 -10.22 -6.93 -4.00
CA ALA A 168 -10.74 -5.71 -3.41
C ALA A 168 -11.79 -6.01 -2.32
N ASN A 169 -11.63 -7.09 -1.60
CA ASN A 169 -12.56 -7.54 -0.55
C ASN A 169 -12.39 -6.76 0.76
N ALA A 170 -11.17 -6.35 1.13
CA ALA A 170 -10.93 -5.44 2.27
C ALA A 170 -11.19 -3.97 1.91
N GLY A 171 -10.92 -3.60 0.65
CA GLY A 171 -11.01 -2.25 0.17
C GLY A 171 -10.03 -1.94 -0.96
N VAL A 172 -9.82 -0.66 -1.22
CA VAL A 172 -8.92 -0.16 -2.26
C VAL A 172 -8.06 0.97 -1.72
N VAL A 173 -6.76 0.94 -2.00
CA VAL A 173 -5.85 2.07 -1.86
C VAL A 173 -5.48 2.55 -3.26
N ASN A 174 -5.84 3.77 -3.60
CA ASN A 174 -5.59 4.36 -4.90
C ASN A 174 -4.68 5.58 -4.75
N VAL A 175 -3.46 5.49 -5.24
CA VAL A 175 -2.46 6.56 -5.26
C VAL A 175 -2.53 7.25 -6.61
N ILE A 176 -2.86 8.52 -6.61
CA ILE A 176 -2.94 9.34 -7.81
C ILE A 176 -1.73 10.28 -7.83
N THR A 177 -0.92 10.18 -8.87
CA THR A 177 0.26 11.01 -9.06
C THR A 177 -0.10 12.35 -9.68
N THR A 178 0.74 13.37 -9.44
CA THR A 178 0.55 14.69 -10.05
C THR A 178 0.71 14.58 -11.56
N GLN A 179 -0.33 14.97 -12.31
CA GLN A 179 -0.33 14.91 -13.78
C GLN A 179 0.32 16.14 -14.40
N PRO A 180 0.86 16.04 -15.64
CA PRO A 180 1.37 17.21 -16.38
C PRO A 180 0.28 18.27 -16.56
N LYS A 181 0.64 19.55 -16.41
CA LYS A 181 -0.25 20.72 -16.48
C LYS A 181 0.25 21.71 -17.52
N ASN A 182 -0.64 22.53 -18.07
CA ASN A 182 -0.29 23.58 -19.04
C ASN A 182 0.19 24.86 -18.33
N ARG A 183 1.17 24.71 -17.40
CA ARG A 183 1.87 25.81 -16.72
C ARG A 183 3.24 25.37 -16.28
N HIS A 184 4.18 26.30 -16.18
CA HIS A 184 5.48 26.04 -15.56
C HIS A 184 5.31 25.86 -14.06
N GLU A 185 5.93 24.81 -13.52
CA GLU A 185 5.84 24.48 -12.10
C GLU A 185 7.05 23.58 -11.76
N ALA A 186 7.79 23.92 -10.72
CA ALA A 186 8.86 23.07 -10.24
C ALA A 186 8.97 23.15 -8.72
N TYR A 187 9.49 22.08 -8.11
CA TYR A 187 9.89 22.11 -6.71
C TYR A 187 11.09 21.21 -6.46
N VAL A 188 11.82 21.53 -5.40
CA VAL A 188 12.81 20.64 -4.77
C VAL A 188 12.62 20.65 -3.28
N SER A 189 12.68 19.49 -2.65
CA SER A 189 12.54 19.30 -1.22
C SER A 189 13.69 18.48 -0.68
N ALA A 190 14.39 18.99 0.33
CA ALA A 190 15.46 18.31 1.03
C ALA A 190 15.06 18.07 2.48
N GLU A 191 15.39 16.89 3.00
CA GLU A 191 15.09 16.47 4.36
C GLU A 191 16.31 15.84 5.01
N PHE A 192 16.53 16.20 6.27
CA PHE A 192 17.58 15.66 7.14
C PHE A 192 16.97 15.30 8.50
N GLY A 193 17.44 14.20 9.11
CA GLY A 193 16.93 13.75 10.40
C GLY A 193 17.91 12.83 11.13
N ASN A 194 17.47 12.36 12.31
CA ASN A 194 18.20 11.33 13.02
C ASN A 194 18.25 10.01 12.22
N LEU A 195 18.99 9.04 12.68
CA LEU A 195 19.25 7.78 11.98
C LEU A 195 19.87 8.00 10.57
N GLY A 196 20.66 9.06 10.39
CA GLY A 196 21.27 9.38 9.10
C GLY A 196 20.25 9.69 7.99
N GLN A 197 19.01 10.05 8.33
CA GLN A 197 17.97 10.36 7.35
C GLN A 197 18.40 11.48 6.41
N LYS A 198 18.38 11.19 5.11
CA LYS A 198 18.61 12.13 4.01
C LYS A 198 17.62 11.80 2.91
N ARG A 199 16.79 12.77 2.53
CA ARG A 199 15.83 12.62 1.43
C ARG A 199 15.88 13.84 0.54
N LEU A 200 15.82 13.62 -0.77
CA LEU A 200 15.73 14.65 -1.79
C LEU A 200 14.62 14.27 -2.77
N ASP A 201 13.59 15.08 -2.85
CA ASP A 201 12.49 14.94 -3.80
C ASP A 201 12.42 16.16 -4.70
N GLY A 202 11.95 15.98 -5.92
CA GLY A 202 11.69 17.11 -6.81
C GLY A 202 10.85 16.74 -8.01
N ALA A 203 10.25 17.76 -8.60
CA ALA A 203 9.57 17.64 -9.88
C ALA A 203 9.68 18.93 -10.68
N VAL A 204 9.61 18.78 -12.02
CA VAL A 204 9.50 19.87 -12.97
C VAL A 204 8.38 19.57 -13.96
N ASN A 205 7.55 20.56 -14.22
CA ASN A 205 6.44 20.52 -15.17
C ASN A 205 6.68 21.57 -16.26
N LEU A 206 6.69 21.11 -17.53
CA LEU A 206 6.98 21.91 -18.70
C LEU A 206 5.81 21.88 -19.67
N PRO A 207 5.07 22.96 -19.87
CA PRO A 207 4.17 23.12 -21.00
C PRO A 207 5.03 23.38 -22.26
N VAL A 208 5.16 22.36 -23.12
CA VAL A 208 5.94 22.48 -24.36
C VAL A 208 5.16 23.24 -25.42
N THR A 209 3.85 22.92 -25.51
CA THR A 209 2.85 23.62 -26.33
C THR A 209 1.51 23.58 -25.61
N ASP A 210 0.49 24.24 -26.11
CA ASP A 210 -0.89 24.12 -25.61
C ASP A 210 -1.41 22.68 -25.65
N ALA A 211 -0.89 21.88 -26.57
CA ALA A 211 -1.26 20.50 -26.77
C ALA A 211 -0.36 19.48 -26.04
N LEU A 212 0.83 19.86 -25.61
CA LEU A 212 1.82 18.97 -25.00
C LEU A 212 2.38 19.53 -23.71
N ALA A 213 2.17 18.82 -22.62
CA ALA A 213 2.82 19.08 -21.33
C ALA A 213 3.61 17.85 -20.88
N LEU A 214 4.80 18.09 -20.33
CA LEU A 214 5.70 17.08 -19.79
C LEU A 214 5.87 17.30 -18.28
N ARG A 215 6.07 16.20 -17.54
CA ARG A 215 6.44 16.25 -16.12
C ARG A 215 7.51 15.20 -15.84
N ALA A 216 8.53 15.60 -15.08
CA ALA A 216 9.54 14.70 -14.55
C ALA A 216 9.58 14.86 -13.03
N ALA A 217 9.60 13.75 -12.30
CA ALA A 217 9.70 13.74 -10.84
C ALA A 217 10.72 12.70 -10.38
N PHE A 218 11.37 12.95 -9.25
CA PHE A 218 12.33 12.03 -8.64
C PHE A 218 12.24 12.03 -7.12
N SER A 219 12.71 10.94 -6.51
CA SER A 219 12.88 10.81 -5.05
C SER A 219 14.13 9.98 -4.78
N VAL A 220 14.98 10.47 -3.87
CA VAL A 220 16.15 9.77 -3.34
C VAL A 220 16.02 9.77 -1.84
N ASN A 221 15.97 8.59 -1.21
CA ASN A 221 15.77 8.45 0.23
C ASN A 221 16.81 7.52 0.84
N ARG A 222 17.49 7.97 1.87
CA ARG A 222 18.54 7.25 2.61
C ARG A 222 18.27 7.39 4.09
N ARG A 223 18.29 6.27 4.81
CA ARG A 223 18.23 6.23 6.26
C ARG A 223 18.97 5.00 6.76
N ASP A 224 19.75 5.17 7.81
CA ASP A 224 20.40 4.07 8.50
C ASP A 224 19.37 3.20 9.24
N GLY A 225 19.71 1.94 9.48
CA GLY A 225 18.87 1.03 10.25
C GLY A 225 18.78 1.46 11.73
N PHE A 226 17.63 1.18 12.33
CA PHE A 226 17.37 1.55 13.72
C PHE A 226 17.45 0.35 14.68
N SER A 227 17.41 -0.87 14.17
CA SER A 227 17.47 -2.08 14.98
C SER A 227 18.86 -2.72 14.84
N GLN A 228 19.42 -3.18 15.95
CA GLN A 228 20.77 -3.71 16.00
C GLN A 228 20.76 -5.22 16.20
N THR A 229 21.60 -5.93 15.45
CA THR A 229 21.85 -7.35 15.65
C THR A 229 23.31 -7.56 16.02
N LYS A 230 23.56 -8.47 16.98
CA LYS A 230 24.90 -9.03 17.22
C LYS A 230 24.96 -10.39 16.54
N THR A 231 25.77 -10.52 15.51
CA THR A 231 25.95 -11.83 14.88
C THR A 231 26.73 -12.74 15.82
N ALA A 232 26.21 -13.96 16.02
CA ALA A 232 26.80 -14.96 16.89
C ALA A 232 28.21 -15.41 16.42
N THR A 233 28.52 -15.23 15.12
CA THR A 233 29.74 -15.75 14.48
C THR A 233 30.95 -14.82 14.58
N ASN A 234 30.77 -13.51 14.67
CA ASN A 234 31.90 -12.57 14.62
C ASN A 234 31.75 -11.38 15.57
N GLY A 235 30.66 -11.29 16.34
CA GLY A 235 30.43 -10.23 17.33
C GLY A 235 30.17 -8.84 16.73
N PHE A 236 30.08 -8.70 15.38
CA PHE A 236 29.80 -7.43 14.74
C PHE A 236 28.36 -7.00 14.96
N THR A 237 28.18 -5.75 15.34
CA THR A 237 26.87 -5.10 15.40
C THR A 237 26.48 -4.65 13.99
N GLN A 238 25.33 -5.11 13.51
CA GLN A 238 24.77 -4.73 12.21
C GLN A 238 23.44 -4.02 12.43
N ASN A 239 23.15 -3.03 11.57
CA ASN A 239 21.90 -2.28 11.63
C ASN A 239 20.92 -2.83 10.59
N GLN A 240 19.73 -3.23 11.08
CA GLN A 240 18.61 -3.66 10.25
C GLN A 240 17.59 -2.52 10.09
N ASP A 241 16.63 -2.67 9.18
CA ASP A 241 15.59 -1.66 8.90
C ASP A 241 16.13 -0.38 8.24
N SER A 242 17.20 -0.47 7.46
CA SER A 242 17.71 0.66 6.67
C SER A 242 16.80 0.97 5.47
N ILE A 243 16.91 2.18 4.92
CA ILE A 243 16.21 2.61 3.70
C ILE A 243 17.22 3.14 2.70
N HIS A 244 17.13 2.65 1.47
CA HIS A 244 17.89 3.14 0.34
C HIS A 244 17.00 3.03 -0.90
N THR A 245 16.25 4.08 -1.21
CA THR A 245 15.28 4.10 -2.31
C THR A 245 15.64 5.20 -3.31
N ASP A 246 15.65 4.85 -4.59
CA ASP A 246 15.77 5.77 -5.73
C ASP A 246 14.55 5.58 -6.62
N SER A 247 13.91 6.68 -7.00
CA SER A 247 12.71 6.65 -7.84
C SER A 247 12.70 7.77 -8.84
N VAL A 248 12.20 7.50 -10.04
CA VAL A 248 11.99 8.49 -11.12
C VAL A 248 10.66 8.23 -11.80
N ARG A 249 9.98 9.30 -12.20
CA ARG A 249 8.75 9.24 -13.02
C ARG A 249 8.83 10.27 -14.13
N LEU A 250 8.50 9.85 -15.35
CA LEU A 250 8.40 10.69 -16.54
C LEU A 250 6.99 10.59 -17.07
N GLN A 251 6.36 11.73 -17.35
CA GLN A 251 4.97 11.79 -17.80
C GLN A 251 4.82 12.74 -18.97
N ALA A 252 3.90 12.43 -19.88
CA ALA A 252 3.47 13.30 -20.96
C ALA A 252 1.94 13.34 -21.05
N LEU A 253 1.39 14.51 -21.23
CA LEU A 253 -0.02 14.73 -21.55
C LEU A 253 -0.10 15.35 -22.94
N VAL A 254 -0.74 14.65 -23.87
CA VAL A 254 -1.01 15.10 -25.24
C VAL A 254 -2.51 15.36 -25.36
N LYS A 255 -2.90 16.58 -25.71
CA LYS A 255 -4.27 16.97 -26.06
C LYS A 255 -4.36 17.08 -27.58
N PHE A 256 -4.97 16.12 -28.23
CA PHE A 256 -5.19 16.17 -29.70
C PHE A 256 -6.19 17.24 -30.08
N ASN A 257 -7.19 17.43 -29.23
CA ASN A 257 -8.22 18.46 -29.30
C ASN A 257 -8.93 18.56 -27.93
N PRO A 258 -9.93 19.44 -27.72
CA PRO A 258 -10.64 19.56 -26.44
C PRO A 258 -11.33 18.29 -25.94
N LYS A 259 -11.63 17.34 -26.85
CA LYS A 259 -12.34 16.10 -26.53
C LYS A 259 -11.43 14.88 -26.36
N ASN A 260 -10.21 14.93 -26.90
CA ASN A 260 -9.33 13.76 -26.98
C ASN A 260 -7.97 14.04 -26.37
N SER A 261 -7.55 13.18 -25.45
CA SER A 261 -6.25 13.28 -24.81
C SER A 261 -5.60 11.91 -24.58
N LEU A 262 -4.27 11.91 -24.54
CA LEU A 262 -3.44 10.74 -24.21
C LEU A 262 -2.48 11.13 -23.07
N SER A 263 -2.55 10.42 -21.97
CA SER A 263 -1.57 10.50 -20.87
C SER A 263 -0.65 9.30 -20.91
N LEU A 264 0.65 9.54 -20.91
CA LEU A 264 1.69 8.52 -20.84
C LEU A 264 2.48 8.71 -19.55
N SER A 265 2.86 7.62 -18.90
CA SER A 265 3.73 7.64 -17.72
C SER A 265 4.66 6.46 -17.73
N TYR A 266 5.93 6.70 -17.38
CA TYR A 266 6.91 5.68 -17.06
C TYR A 266 7.47 5.96 -15.68
N ASP A 267 7.52 4.95 -14.82
CA ASP A 267 8.15 5.02 -13.51
C ASP A 267 9.16 3.89 -13.33
N HIS A 268 10.22 4.19 -12.58
CA HIS A 268 11.20 3.20 -12.14
C HIS A 268 11.61 3.51 -10.71
N SER A 269 11.70 2.46 -9.90
CA SER A 269 12.16 2.56 -8.51
C SER A 269 13.06 1.39 -8.15
N THR A 270 14.12 1.68 -7.40
CA THR A 270 14.94 0.70 -6.71
C THR A 270 14.79 0.90 -5.21
N ASN A 271 14.59 -0.17 -4.46
CA ASN A 271 14.53 -0.14 -3.02
C ASN A 271 15.48 -1.19 -2.46
N GLN A 272 16.59 -0.73 -1.88
CA GLN A 272 17.60 -1.55 -1.23
C GLN A 272 17.53 -1.29 0.27
N THR A 273 17.28 -2.33 1.06
CA THR A 273 17.14 -2.23 2.52
C THR A 273 17.76 -3.45 3.17
N THR A 274 18.07 -3.36 4.42
CA THR A 274 18.52 -4.51 5.21
C THR A 274 17.36 -5.34 5.75
N GLY A 275 16.11 -4.94 5.46
CA GLY A 275 14.91 -5.61 5.95
C GLY A 275 14.70 -5.48 7.45
N PRO A 276 13.59 -6.01 7.96
CA PRO A 276 13.28 -5.95 9.38
C PRO A 276 14.17 -6.91 10.19
N ASN A 277 14.39 -6.57 11.46
CA ASN A 277 14.95 -7.46 12.43
C ASN A 277 13.84 -8.34 13.03
N TYR A 278 14.09 -9.65 13.12
CA TYR A 278 13.19 -10.62 13.71
C TYR A 278 13.63 -10.98 15.11
N TYR A 279 12.88 -10.51 16.10
CA TYR A 279 13.14 -10.76 17.52
C TYR A 279 12.48 -12.05 17.97
N ASP A 280 13.22 -12.90 18.70
CA ASP A 280 12.64 -14.08 19.35
C ASP A 280 11.70 -13.64 20.48
N LEU A 281 10.42 -13.89 20.30
CA LEU A 281 9.36 -13.57 21.27
C LEU A 281 9.09 -14.74 22.24
N THR A 282 9.62 -15.92 21.97
CA THR A 282 9.33 -17.17 22.73
C THR A 282 9.90 -17.10 24.14
N THR A 283 11.10 -16.59 24.27
CA THR A 283 11.84 -16.53 25.54
C THR A 283 11.91 -15.14 26.15
N GLY A 284 11.78 -14.07 25.37
CA GLY A 284 12.05 -12.70 25.79
C GLY A 284 10.83 -11.77 25.84
N GLY A 285 9.66 -12.20 25.35
CA GLY A 285 8.50 -11.31 25.16
C GLY A 285 8.77 -10.21 24.13
N ILE A 286 7.94 -9.14 24.15
CA ILE A 286 8.14 -7.99 23.26
C ILE A 286 9.37 -7.20 23.71
N PRO A 287 10.41 -7.02 22.84
CA PRO A 287 11.65 -6.37 23.24
C PRO A 287 11.42 -4.89 23.55
N THR A 288 11.99 -4.43 24.65
CA THR A 288 12.02 -3.02 25.03
C THR A 288 13.21 -2.28 24.42
N LYS A 289 14.25 -3.00 24.02
CA LYS A 289 15.42 -2.49 23.29
C LYS A 289 15.51 -3.20 21.93
N LEU A 290 15.76 -2.42 20.89
CA LEU A 290 15.84 -2.93 19.53
C LEU A 290 17.21 -3.57 19.22
N VAL A 291 17.62 -4.52 20.06
CA VAL A 291 18.87 -5.30 19.91
C VAL A 291 18.53 -6.77 20.03
N ASP A 292 18.88 -7.56 19.02
CA ASP A 292 18.65 -9.02 19.02
C ASP A 292 19.96 -9.77 18.70
N PRO A 293 20.37 -10.72 19.54
CA PRO A 293 21.57 -11.54 19.30
C PRO A 293 21.29 -12.76 18.41
N SER A 294 20.05 -13.09 18.08
CA SER A 294 19.68 -14.36 17.42
C SER A 294 19.81 -14.32 15.89
N VAL A 295 20.01 -13.15 15.30
CA VAL A 295 20.10 -13.01 13.83
C VAL A 295 21.48 -13.41 13.32
N LEU A 296 21.52 -14.28 12.32
CA LEU A 296 22.76 -14.87 11.78
C LEU A 296 23.45 -13.95 10.77
N ILE A 297 22.69 -13.24 9.96
CA ILE A 297 23.21 -12.38 8.89
C ILE A 297 22.48 -11.03 8.87
N GLN A 298 23.13 -10.02 8.33
CA GLN A 298 22.44 -8.78 7.96
C GLN A 298 21.52 -9.05 6.76
N GLY A 299 20.25 -8.68 6.89
CA GLY A 299 19.30 -8.81 5.79
C GLY A 299 19.72 -7.95 4.59
N ARG A 300 19.38 -8.44 3.40
CA ARG A 300 19.53 -7.71 2.14
C ARG A 300 18.27 -7.89 1.32
N PHE A 301 17.61 -6.77 1.05
CA PHE A 301 16.42 -6.72 0.20
C PHE A 301 16.70 -5.76 -0.94
N ASP A 302 16.62 -6.25 -2.17
CA ASP A 302 16.84 -5.47 -3.40
C ASP A 302 15.60 -5.65 -4.29
N ASN A 303 14.74 -4.64 -4.30
CA ASN A 303 13.49 -4.64 -5.05
C ASN A 303 13.58 -3.60 -6.17
N GLN A 304 13.23 -4.01 -7.38
CA GLN A 304 13.15 -3.14 -8.54
C GLN A 304 11.75 -3.18 -9.11
N LEU A 305 11.15 -2.01 -9.27
CA LEU A 305 9.83 -1.83 -9.87
C LEU A 305 9.94 -0.93 -11.08
N SER A 306 9.40 -1.35 -12.21
CA SER A 306 9.23 -0.51 -13.39
C SER A 306 7.80 -0.54 -13.86
N GLY A 307 7.25 0.61 -14.25
CA GLY A 307 5.89 0.75 -14.72
C GLY A 307 5.78 1.58 -15.99
N PHE A 308 4.85 1.21 -16.85
CA PHE A 308 4.40 2.02 -17.96
C PHE A 308 2.87 2.08 -17.97
N LYS A 309 2.33 3.29 -18.18
CA LYS A 309 0.90 3.55 -18.32
C LYS A 309 0.63 4.34 -19.60
N ALA A 310 -0.44 3.97 -20.31
CA ALA A 310 -1.04 4.78 -21.35
C ALA A 310 -2.56 4.89 -21.08
N GLU A 311 -3.06 6.11 -20.98
CA GLU A 311 -4.47 6.41 -20.76
C GLU A 311 -4.99 7.33 -21.88
N PHE A 312 -5.87 6.80 -22.72
CA PHE A 312 -6.58 7.57 -23.73
C PHE A 312 -7.98 7.91 -23.23
N LYS A 313 -8.34 9.18 -23.32
CA LYS A 313 -9.70 9.69 -23.01
C LYS A 313 -10.29 10.37 -24.21
N SER A 314 -11.58 10.10 -24.44
CA SER A 314 -12.37 10.72 -25.51
C SER A 314 -13.77 11.05 -25.04
N ASP A 315 -14.22 12.26 -25.32
CA ASP A 315 -15.62 12.66 -25.19
C ASP A 315 -16.36 12.38 -26.50
N LEU A 316 -17.20 11.35 -26.47
CA LEU A 316 -18.00 10.91 -27.62
C LEU A 316 -19.32 11.71 -27.80
N GLY A 317 -19.58 12.68 -26.91
CA GLY A 317 -20.82 13.45 -26.88
C GLY A 317 -21.89 12.82 -25.98
N PHE A 318 -22.16 11.55 -26.08
CA PHE A 318 -23.12 10.81 -25.25
C PHE A 318 -22.44 10.10 -24.05
N ALA A 319 -21.13 9.87 -24.12
CA ALA A 319 -20.35 9.16 -23.12
C ALA A 319 -18.88 9.58 -23.16
N HIS A 320 -18.20 9.42 -22.02
CA HIS A 320 -16.75 9.45 -21.93
C HIS A 320 -16.18 8.05 -22.14
N LEU A 321 -15.32 7.90 -23.13
CA LEU A 321 -14.51 6.70 -23.35
C LEU A 321 -13.18 6.86 -22.62
N THR A 322 -12.77 5.84 -21.87
CA THR A 322 -11.42 5.72 -21.32
C THR A 322 -10.84 4.35 -21.68
N TYR A 323 -9.68 4.36 -22.31
CA TYR A 323 -8.85 3.17 -22.46
C TYR A 323 -7.59 3.32 -21.63
N LEU A 324 -7.37 2.38 -20.73
CA LEU A 324 -6.23 2.37 -19.82
C LEU A 324 -5.41 1.10 -20.03
N PHE A 325 -4.15 1.28 -20.40
CA PHE A 325 -3.15 0.23 -20.49
C PHE A 325 -2.11 0.40 -19.40
N GLY A 326 -1.74 -0.69 -18.73
CA GLY A 326 -0.67 -0.75 -17.76
C GLY A 326 0.24 -1.95 -17.99
N SER A 327 1.55 -1.74 -17.83
CA SER A 327 2.54 -2.80 -17.78
C SER A 327 3.47 -2.54 -16.61
N ARG A 328 3.72 -3.57 -15.77
CA ARG A 328 4.66 -3.47 -14.65
C ARG A 328 5.56 -4.68 -14.56
N THR A 329 6.79 -4.45 -14.16
CA THR A 329 7.77 -5.48 -13.84
C THR A 329 8.25 -5.27 -12.43
N THR A 330 8.29 -6.34 -11.65
CA THR A 330 8.80 -6.36 -10.28
C THR A 330 9.85 -7.46 -10.19
N ASP A 331 11.06 -7.11 -9.76
CA ASP A 331 12.15 -8.05 -9.51
C ASP A 331 12.60 -7.88 -8.06
N ASN A 332 12.63 -8.96 -7.28
CA ASN A 332 13.00 -8.95 -5.88
C ASN A 332 14.09 -9.98 -5.59
N ILE A 333 15.05 -9.58 -4.78
CA ILE A 333 16.03 -10.46 -4.15
C ILE A 333 16.00 -10.15 -2.66
N GLU A 334 15.76 -11.16 -1.84
CA GLU A 334 15.68 -11.03 -0.40
C GLU A 334 16.54 -12.12 0.23
N ASP A 335 17.48 -11.69 1.07
CA ASP A 335 18.41 -12.54 1.79
C ASP A 335 18.39 -12.12 3.26
N TYR A 336 17.90 -13.00 4.13
CA TYR A 336 17.73 -12.68 5.55
C TYR A 336 17.70 -13.94 6.40
N SER A 337 17.82 -13.77 7.71
CA SER A 337 17.64 -14.88 8.65
C SER A 337 16.44 -14.67 9.56
N THR A 338 15.77 -15.76 9.89
CA THR A 338 14.74 -15.82 10.94
C THR A 338 15.16 -16.92 11.90
N GLY A 339 15.69 -16.55 13.06
CA GLY A 339 16.35 -17.49 13.95
C GLY A 339 17.48 -18.23 13.25
N PRO A 340 17.54 -19.56 13.34
CA PRO A 340 18.58 -20.37 12.73
C PRO A 340 18.42 -20.59 11.21
N LEU A 341 17.33 -20.13 10.61
CA LEU A 341 17.03 -20.34 9.20
C LEU A 341 17.52 -19.18 8.36
N LEU A 342 18.36 -19.46 7.36
CA LEU A 342 18.76 -18.54 6.31
C LEU A 342 17.79 -18.67 5.14
N LEU A 343 17.21 -17.56 4.74
CA LEU A 343 16.24 -17.48 3.64
C LEU A 343 16.81 -16.64 2.51
N LEU A 344 16.89 -17.22 1.32
CA LEU A 344 17.16 -16.48 0.08
C LEU A 344 15.97 -16.63 -0.85
N THR A 345 15.32 -15.52 -1.12
CA THR A 345 14.18 -15.47 -2.06
C THR A 345 14.55 -14.64 -3.27
N LYS A 346 14.28 -15.17 -4.44
CA LYS A 346 14.30 -14.42 -5.70
C LYS A 346 12.93 -14.53 -6.33
N SER A 347 12.35 -13.42 -6.73
CA SER A 347 11.08 -13.44 -7.43
C SER A 347 11.03 -12.37 -8.51
N SER A 348 10.35 -12.70 -9.59
CA SER A 348 10.05 -11.75 -10.65
C SER A 348 8.59 -11.88 -11.06
N ALA A 349 7.98 -10.77 -11.44
CA ALA A 349 6.64 -10.75 -12.00
C ALA A 349 6.56 -9.69 -13.10
N LYS A 350 5.93 -10.05 -14.22
CA LYS A 350 5.62 -9.14 -15.32
C LYS A 350 4.12 -9.15 -15.54
N GLN A 351 3.47 -8.05 -15.24
CA GLN A 351 2.02 -7.89 -15.42
C GLN A 351 1.69 -6.96 -16.57
N LYS A 352 0.54 -7.20 -17.20
CA LYS A 352 -0.11 -6.31 -18.16
C LYS A 352 -1.59 -6.22 -17.80
N SER A 353 -2.18 -5.04 -18.00
CA SER A 353 -3.61 -4.84 -17.80
C SER A 353 -4.19 -3.92 -18.87
N HIS A 354 -5.42 -4.18 -19.26
CA HIS A 354 -6.22 -3.40 -20.19
C HIS A 354 -7.59 -3.15 -19.56
N GLU A 355 -8.01 -1.90 -19.51
CA GLU A 355 -9.37 -1.53 -19.10
C GLU A 355 -9.97 -0.62 -20.18
N LEU A 356 -11.06 -1.03 -20.78
CA LEU A 356 -11.87 -0.21 -21.67
C LEU A 356 -13.17 0.16 -20.93
N ARG A 357 -13.44 1.45 -20.80
CA ARG A 357 -14.56 1.95 -20.00
C ARG A 357 -15.32 3.03 -20.74
N LEU A 358 -16.65 2.95 -20.67
CA LEU A 358 -17.59 3.99 -21.05
C LEU A 358 -18.34 4.47 -19.83
N ALA A 359 -18.52 5.77 -19.69
CA ALA A 359 -19.32 6.38 -18.64
C ALA A 359 -20.21 7.49 -19.21
N SER A 360 -21.42 7.65 -18.67
CA SER A 360 -22.30 8.76 -19.04
C SER A 360 -21.59 10.10 -18.80
N ASN A 361 -21.79 11.06 -19.72
CA ASN A 361 -21.15 12.40 -19.62
C ASN A 361 -22.10 13.52 -19.18
N ASP A 362 -23.41 13.29 -19.17
CA ASP A 362 -24.39 14.27 -18.67
C ASP A 362 -24.64 14.03 -17.17
N ALA A 363 -23.98 14.81 -16.32
CA ALA A 363 -24.12 14.74 -14.86
C ALA A 363 -25.53 15.11 -14.34
N LYS A 364 -26.39 15.70 -15.19
CA LYS A 364 -27.76 16.05 -14.85
C LYS A 364 -28.79 15.02 -15.31
N ALA A 365 -28.39 14.07 -16.17
CA ALA A 365 -29.29 13.02 -16.59
C ALA A 365 -29.70 12.15 -15.38
N PRO A 366 -30.97 11.73 -15.28
CA PRO A 366 -31.44 10.91 -14.17
C PRO A 366 -30.75 9.54 -14.15
N LEU A 367 -30.24 9.08 -15.27
CA LEU A 367 -29.50 7.83 -15.42
C LEU A 367 -28.02 8.12 -15.60
N GLN A 368 -27.23 7.81 -14.58
CA GLN A 368 -25.77 7.78 -14.63
C GLN A 368 -25.30 6.34 -14.73
N TRP A 369 -24.31 6.06 -15.56
CA TRP A 369 -23.82 4.70 -15.73
C TRP A 369 -22.34 4.66 -16.08
N VAL A 370 -21.72 3.55 -15.72
CA VAL A 370 -20.37 3.15 -16.15
C VAL A 370 -20.41 1.68 -16.54
N ALA A 371 -19.79 1.31 -17.65
CA ALA A 371 -19.61 -0.06 -18.09
C ALA A 371 -18.20 -0.25 -18.63
N GLY A 372 -17.63 -1.46 -18.49
CA GLY A 372 -16.28 -1.69 -18.93
C GLY A 372 -15.90 -3.15 -19.07
N LEU A 373 -14.81 -3.36 -19.80
CA LEU A 373 -14.09 -4.61 -19.96
C LEU A 373 -12.73 -4.48 -19.28
N PHE A 374 -12.31 -5.53 -18.62
CA PHE A 374 -11.01 -5.59 -17.96
C PHE A 374 -10.32 -6.90 -18.31
N GLN A 375 -9.04 -6.80 -18.61
CA GLN A 375 -8.14 -7.94 -18.76
C GLN A 375 -6.85 -7.68 -18.00
N TYR A 376 -6.36 -8.71 -17.35
CA TYR A 376 -5.10 -8.73 -16.61
C TYR A 376 -4.38 -10.03 -16.92
N SER A 377 -3.08 -9.95 -17.09
CA SER A 377 -2.20 -11.12 -17.18
C SER A 377 -0.91 -10.85 -16.38
N GLU A 378 -0.37 -11.89 -15.76
CA GLU A 378 0.88 -11.85 -15.04
C GLU A 378 1.66 -13.13 -15.27
N ASP A 379 2.91 -12.97 -15.68
CA ASP A 379 3.91 -14.02 -15.73
C ASP A 379 4.87 -13.86 -14.55
N GLY A 380 5.04 -14.90 -13.75
CA GLY A 380 5.85 -14.90 -12.56
C GLY A 380 6.87 -16.03 -12.55
N ALA A 381 7.97 -15.79 -11.86
CA ALA A 381 8.95 -16.80 -11.49
C ALA A 381 9.44 -16.54 -10.07
N GLY A 382 9.80 -17.59 -9.35
CA GLY A 382 10.29 -17.48 -7.99
C GLY A 382 11.23 -18.60 -7.62
N GLN A 383 12.13 -18.31 -6.69
CA GLN A 383 12.99 -19.26 -6.01
C GLN A 383 13.03 -18.88 -4.53
N LEU A 384 12.85 -19.87 -3.67
CA LEU A 384 13.06 -19.73 -2.23
C LEU A 384 14.01 -20.84 -1.80
N ASP A 385 15.13 -20.47 -1.19
CA ASP A 385 16.08 -21.36 -0.58
C ASP A 385 16.07 -21.11 0.94
N GLY A 386 15.68 -22.11 1.73
CA GLY A 386 15.77 -22.12 3.18
C GLY A 386 16.90 -23.02 3.62
N ASN A 387 17.95 -22.47 4.21
CA ASN A 387 19.17 -23.17 4.55
C ASN A 387 19.48 -23.08 6.03
N PHE A 388 20.03 -24.14 6.60
CA PHE A 388 20.52 -24.17 7.97
C PHE A 388 22.05 -24.11 7.99
N PRO A 389 22.67 -23.20 8.77
CA PRO A 389 24.12 -23.21 8.96
C PRO A 389 24.62 -24.51 9.53
N PHE A 390 25.82 -24.92 9.11
CA PHE A 390 26.49 -26.16 9.48
C PHE A 390 26.50 -26.49 10.98
N PHE A 391 26.64 -25.52 11.86
CA PHE A 391 26.75 -25.77 13.31
C PHE A 391 25.46 -26.36 13.95
N PHE A 392 24.30 -26.35 13.25
CA PHE A 392 23.08 -26.97 13.77
C PHE A 392 22.99 -28.50 13.50
N PHE A 393 23.77 -29.03 12.55
CA PHE A 393 23.64 -30.43 12.11
C PHE A 393 24.88 -31.31 12.34
N GLY A 394 25.95 -30.81 12.98
CA GLY A 394 27.13 -31.58 13.30
C GLY A 394 28.36 -31.32 12.39
N PRO A 395 29.52 -32.01 12.64
CA PRO A 395 30.78 -31.70 12.01
C PRO A 395 30.91 -32.36 10.63
N GLY A 396 30.53 -31.68 9.56
CA GLY A 396 30.78 -32.09 8.17
C GLY A 396 30.51 -30.92 7.21
N PRO A 397 31.20 -30.81 6.08
CA PRO A 397 30.93 -29.78 5.10
C PRO A 397 29.55 -30.00 4.47
N GLY A 398 28.64 -29.02 4.58
CA GLY A 398 27.37 -29.02 3.86
C GLY A 398 27.58 -28.88 2.35
N PRO A 399 26.60 -29.27 1.53
CA PRO A 399 26.70 -29.30 0.07
C PRO A 399 26.76 -27.93 -0.62
N PHE A 400 26.45 -26.85 0.11
CA PHE A 400 26.44 -25.51 -0.43
C PHE A 400 27.61 -24.66 0.04
N GLY A 401 28.11 -23.79 -0.84
CA GLY A 401 29.22 -22.87 -0.57
C GLY A 401 28.77 -21.54 0.03
N PRO A 402 29.72 -20.65 0.38
CA PRO A 402 29.47 -19.40 1.09
C PRO A 402 28.45 -18.47 0.43
N SER A 403 28.34 -18.46 -0.88
CA SER A 403 27.37 -17.63 -1.62
C SER A 403 25.91 -18.04 -1.43
N GLN A 404 25.68 -19.32 -1.09
CA GLN A 404 24.36 -19.91 -0.87
C GLN A 404 24.03 -20.01 0.63
N CYS A 405 25.03 -19.87 1.46
CA CYS A 405 24.95 -20.02 2.92
C CYS A 405 25.06 -18.69 3.67
N GLY A 406 24.73 -17.56 3.04
CA GLY A 406 24.79 -16.25 3.70
C GLY A 406 26.17 -15.87 4.24
N GLY A 407 27.26 -16.39 3.61
CA GLY A 407 28.63 -16.14 4.04
C GLY A 407 29.21 -17.20 4.98
N PHE A 408 28.46 -18.18 5.46
CA PHE A 408 29.00 -19.34 6.19
C PHE A 408 29.74 -20.25 5.22
N SER A 409 30.74 -20.98 5.74
CA SER A 409 31.61 -21.86 4.92
C SER A 409 30.82 -22.96 4.19
N SER A 410 29.73 -23.42 4.79
CA SER A 410 28.81 -24.40 4.21
C SER A 410 27.48 -24.42 4.99
N CYS A 411 26.44 -24.95 4.37
CA CYS A 411 25.15 -25.20 5.01
C CYS A 411 24.45 -26.42 4.38
N TYR A 412 23.39 -26.87 5.06
CA TYR A 412 22.51 -27.91 4.54
C TYR A 412 21.24 -27.28 3.98
N PRO A 413 20.73 -27.76 2.83
CA PRO A 413 19.44 -27.30 2.33
C PRO A 413 18.34 -27.77 3.28
N GLY A 414 17.53 -26.84 3.77
CA GLY A 414 16.34 -27.16 4.55
C GLY A 414 15.10 -27.28 3.67
N LEU A 415 14.94 -26.32 2.76
CA LEU A 415 13.76 -26.20 1.91
C LEU A 415 14.15 -25.42 0.66
N GLN A 416 13.78 -25.93 -0.51
CA GLN A 416 13.93 -25.18 -1.76
C GLN A 416 12.65 -25.25 -2.58
N PHE A 417 12.20 -24.11 -3.06
CA PHE A 417 11.15 -24.00 -4.07
C PHE A 417 11.70 -23.26 -5.28
N ILE A 418 11.41 -23.79 -6.47
CA ILE A 418 11.75 -23.17 -7.74
C ILE A 418 10.49 -23.15 -8.60
N ASP A 419 10.02 -21.98 -8.94
CA ASP A 419 8.92 -21.75 -9.88
C ASP A 419 9.42 -20.96 -11.07
N THR A 420 9.32 -21.53 -12.25
CA THR A 420 9.77 -20.90 -13.49
C THR A 420 8.64 -20.51 -14.44
N GLY A 421 7.42 -20.95 -14.17
CA GLY A 421 6.27 -20.74 -15.05
C GLY A 421 4.96 -20.56 -14.30
N LEU A 422 4.86 -19.49 -13.51
CA LEU A 422 3.58 -19.03 -12.93
C LEU A 422 2.88 -18.11 -13.91
N HIS A 423 1.65 -18.42 -14.28
CA HIS A 423 0.82 -17.59 -15.13
C HIS A 423 -0.55 -17.35 -14.49
N ASN A 424 -0.95 -16.09 -14.41
CA ASN A 424 -2.26 -15.68 -13.91
C ASN A 424 -2.97 -14.85 -14.99
N GLU A 425 -4.20 -15.20 -15.33
CA GLU A 425 -5.06 -14.42 -16.21
C GLU A 425 -6.38 -14.07 -15.51
N SER A 426 -6.92 -12.87 -15.75
CA SER A 426 -8.22 -12.44 -15.26
C SER A 426 -8.94 -11.63 -16.35
N LYS A 427 -10.16 -12.02 -16.69
CA LYS A 427 -11.03 -11.31 -17.63
C LYS A 427 -12.34 -10.96 -16.95
N ALA A 428 -12.84 -9.74 -17.17
CA ALA A 428 -14.10 -9.34 -16.57
C ALA A 428 -14.89 -8.37 -17.43
N LEU A 429 -16.21 -8.48 -17.30
CA LEU A 429 -17.20 -7.49 -17.71
C LEU A 429 -17.83 -6.89 -16.46
N PHE A 430 -17.94 -5.57 -16.39
CA PHE A 430 -18.55 -4.88 -15.24
C PHE A 430 -19.41 -3.70 -15.68
N GLY A 431 -20.33 -3.33 -14.81
CA GLY A 431 -21.13 -2.12 -14.99
C GLY A 431 -21.81 -1.71 -13.70
N GLN A 432 -22.11 -0.42 -13.60
CA GLN A 432 -22.87 0.17 -12.51
C GLN A 432 -23.77 1.26 -13.07
N VAL A 433 -24.99 1.29 -12.59
CA VAL A 433 -26.02 2.27 -12.91
C VAL A 433 -26.42 2.98 -11.62
N SER A 434 -26.58 4.29 -11.67
CA SER A 434 -27.21 5.11 -10.65
C SER A 434 -28.41 5.80 -11.28
N TYR A 435 -29.61 5.52 -10.75
CA TYR A 435 -30.86 6.10 -11.25
C TYR A 435 -31.47 7.02 -10.19
N SER A 436 -31.69 8.30 -10.56
CA SER A 436 -32.35 9.28 -9.71
C SER A 436 -33.86 9.01 -9.69
N LEU A 437 -34.37 8.68 -8.50
CA LEU A 437 -35.81 8.50 -8.27
C LEU A 437 -36.56 9.83 -8.20
N ASP A 438 -35.88 10.82 -7.61
CA ASP A 438 -36.28 12.20 -7.48
C ASP A 438 -35.03 13.11 -7.43
N GLU A 439 -35.17 14.40 -7.13
CA GLU A 439 -34.06 15.37 -7.08
C GLU A 439 -33.00 15.07 -5.99
N VAL A 440 -33.36 14.30 -4.98
CA VAL A 440 -32.53 14.04 -3.80
C VAL A 440 -32.21 12.57 -3.57
N SER A 441 -32.96 11.65 -4.19
CA SER A 441 -32.85 10.20 -3.94
C SER A 441 -32.41 9.45 -5.20
N ARG A 442 -31.49 8.47 -5.04
CA ARG A 442 -31.02 7.63 -6.14
C ARG A 442 -30.76 6.19 -5.68
N VAL A 443 -30.97 5.28 -6.59
CA VAL A 443 -30.66 3.85 -6.43
C VAL A 443 -29.48 3.50 -7.30
N ILE A 444 -28.56 2.70 -6.73
CA ILE A 444 -27.38 2.22 -7.42
C ILE A 444 -27.46 0.71 -7.57
N VAL A 445 -27.22 0.21 -8.77
CA VAL A 445 -27.11 -1.21 -9.06
C VAL A 445 -25.83 -1.44 -9.86
N GLY A 446 -24.99 -2.35 -9.40
CA GLY A 446 -23.76 -2.70 -10.07
C GLY A 446 -23.56 -4.22 -10.09
N ALA A 447 -22.92 -4.71 -11.13
CA ALA A 447 -22.56 -6.11 -11.29
C ALA A 447 -21.22 -6.26 -12.02
N ARG A 448 -20.50 -7.34 -11.70
CA ARG A 448 -19.30 -7.78 -12.41
C ARG A 448 -19.25 -9.28 -12.48
N ALA A 449 -18.91 -9.79 -13.64
CA ALA A 449 -18.57 -11.18 -13.88
C ALA A 449 -17.07 -11.27 -14.18
N THR A 450 -16.36 -12.10 -13.43
CA THR A 450 -14.91 -12.29 -13.56
C THR A 450 -14.60 -13.76 -13.79
N HIS A 451 -13.67 -14.03 -14.69
CA HIS A 451 -13.07 -15.33 -14.91
C HIS A 451 -11.58 -15.25 -14.66
N ASP A 452 -11.10 -16.00 -13.67
CA ASP A 452 -9.70 -16.10 -13.26
C ASP A 452 -9.16 -17.47 -13.65
N GLU A 453 -7.96 -17.50 -14.24
CA GLU A 453 -7.20 -18.71 -14.56
C GLU A 453 -5.80 -18.59 -13.96
N LYS A 454 -5.29 -19.67 -13.39
CA LYS A 454 -3.93 -19.78 -12.90
C LYS A 454 -3.31 -21.08 -13.35
N THR A 455 -2.08 -21.00 -13.84
CA THR A 455 -1.28 -22.17 -14.17
C THR A 455 0.10 -22.09 -13.53
N ARG A 456 0.65 -23.22 -13.18
CA ARG A 456 2.00 -23.40 -12.67
C ARG A 456 2.64 -24.57 -13.40
N VAL A 457 3.73 -24.32 -14.11
CA VAL A 457 4.45 -25.33 -14.88
C VAL A 457 5.95 -25.29 -14.53
N ASN A 458 6.59 -26.45 -14.61
CA ASN A 458 8.04 -26.60 -14.36
C ASN A 458 8.51 -26.15 -12.97
N GLY A 459 7.62 -26.11 -11.97
CA GLY A 459 7.99 -25.87 -10.60
C GLY A 459 8.61 -27.14 -9.97
N GLN A 460 9.48 -26.94 -9.00
CA GLN A 460 10.13 -28.01 -8.23
C GLN A 460 10.20 -27.62 -6.77
N GLN A 461 9.96 -28.58 -5.90
CA GLN A 461 10.16 -28.45 -4.47
C GLN A 461 11.13 -29.52 -4.01
N MET A 462 12.13 -29.12 -3.26
CA MET A 462 13.03 -30.03 -2.54
C MET A 462 12.87 -29.78 -1.04
N LEU A 463 12.65 -30.84 -0.29
CA LEU A 463 12.60 -30.83 1.17
C LEU A 463 13.79 -31.66 1.69
N SER A 464 14.59 -31.03 2.54
CA SER A 464 15.58 -31.77 3.32
C SER A 464 15.07 -31.84 4.76
N GLY A 465 15.14 -33.02 5.37
CA GLY A 465 14.73 -33.18 6.77
C GLY A 465 14.08 -34.49 7.11
N GLY A 466 13.99 -35.40 6.17
CA GLY A 466 13.74 -36.82 6.48
C GLY A 466 15.03 -37.47 6.95
N VAL A 467 14.90 -38.47 7.83
CA VAL A 467 16.01 -39.29 8.40
C VAL A 467 16.87 -39.96 7.33
N ASN A 468 16.48 -39.85 6.06
CA ASN A 468 17.10 -40.48 4.88
C ASN A 468 17.52 -39.47 3.80
N TYR A 469 17.71 -38.19 4.14
CA TYR A 469 18.22 -37.22 3.17
C TYR A 469 19.69 -37.57 2.81
N ASP A 470 19.90 -37.96 1.58
CA ASP A 470 21.25 -38.13 1.00
C ASP A 470 21.58 -36.85 0.18
N PRO A 471 22.46 -35.96 0.70
CA PRO A 471 22.86 -34.76 -0.02
C PRO A 471 23.63 -35.06 -1.32
N LEU A 472 24.10 -36.28 -1.50
CA LEU A 472 24.81 -36.74 -2.70
C LEU A 472 23.85 -37.30 -3.77
N ASN A 473 22.58 -37.51 -3.42
CA ASN A 473 21.56 -37.99 -4.35
C ASN A 473 20.24 -37.23 -4.21
N PRO A 474 20.20 -35.94 -4.59
CA PRO A 474 19.02 -35.07 -4.44
C PRO A 474 17.82 -35.52 -5.29
N GLY A 475 18.00 -36.46 -6.24
CA GLY A 475 16.93 -36.92 -7.13
C GLY A 475 15.76 -37.63 -6.47
N ASN A 476 15.92 -38.10 -5.24
CA ASN A 476 14.87 -38.86 -4.54
C ASN A 476 13.87 -38.00 -3.75
N MET A 477 14.04 -36.66 -3.70
CA MET A 477 13.18 -35.79 -2.93
C MET A 477 12.67 -34.55 -3.73
N VAL A 478 12.78 -34.58 -5.05
CA VAL A 478 12.24 -33.51 -5.90
C VAL A 478 10.77 -33.81 -6.18
N MET A 479 9.88 -32.98 -5.64
CA MET A 479 8.46 -33.02 -5.97
C MET A 479 8.17 -32.00 -7.05
N PRO A 480 7.51 -32.40 -8.16
CA PRO A 480 7.08 -31.46 -9.17
C PRO A 480 6.00 -30.54 -8.57
N LEU A 481 6.10 -29.25 -8.86
CA LEU A 481 5.09 -28.28 -8.55
C LEU A 481 4.35 -27.95 -9.84
N SER A 482 3.12 -28.41 -9.97
CA SER A 482 2.26 -28.11 -11.11
C SER A 482 0.87 -27.71 -10.64
N GLY A 483 0.21 -26.86 -11.39
CA GLY A 483 -1.14 -26.42 -11.08
C GLY A 483 -1.84 -25.86 -12.30
N ASP A 484 -3.13 -26.15 -12.40
CA ASP A 484 -4.04 -25.65 -13.41
C ASP A 484 -5.42 -25.53 -12.76
N ALA A 485 -5.91 -24.30 -12.61
CA ALA A 485 -7.20 -24.07 -11.99
C ALA A 485 -7.85 -22.80 -12.53
N SER A 486 -9.17 -22.81 -12.61
CA SER A 486 -9.95 -21.66 -13.00
C SER A 486 -11.18 -21.46 -12.11
N TRP A 487 -11.58 -20.21 -11.96
CA TRP A 487 -12.72 -19.84 -11.14
C TRP A 487 -13.57 -18.77 -11.84
N LYS A 488 -14.89 -18.85 -11.63
CA LYS A 488 -15.82 -17.80 -12.01
C LYS A 488 -16.34 -17.13 -10.74
N SER A 489 -16.26 -15.79 -10.71
CA SER A 489 -16.73 -15.00 -9.58
C SER A 489 -17.67 -13.90 -10.08
N SER A 490 -18.81 -13.75 -9.41
CA SER A 490 -19.74 -12.65 -9.66
C SER A 490 -19.82 -11.80 -8.42
N THR A 491 -19.71 -10.48 -8.59
CA THR A 491 -19.89 -9.50 -7.52
C THR A 491 -20.99 -8.51 -7.89
N TYR A 492 -21.68 -8.01 -6.87
CA TYR A 492 -22.75 -7.05 -7.04
C TYR A 492 -22.73 -5.95 -5.99
N LYS A 493 -23.32 -4.84 -6.31
CA LYS A 493 -23.60 -3.72 -5.42
C LYS A 493 -25.05 -3.29 -5.60
N LEU A 494 -25.76 -3.15 -4.48
CA LEU A 494 -27.08 -2.49 -4.42
C LEU A 494 -26.93 -1.34 -3.43
N GLY A 495 -27.34 -0.14 -3.80
CA GLY A 495 -27.20 1.05 -2.99
C GLY A 495 -28.44 1.96 -3.07
N TYR A 496 -28.69 2.65 -1.99
CA TYR A 496 -29.61 3.78 -1.91
C TYR A 496 -28.87 4.98 -1.34
N GLU A 497 -28.98 6.11 -2.00
CA GLU A 497 -28.38 7.36 -1.56
C GLU A 497 -29.47 8.44 -1.54
N ARG A 498 -29.43 9.28 -0.51
CA ARG A 498 -30.34 10.42 -0.36
C ARG A 498 -29.62 11.67 0.12
N ASP A 499 -29.76 12.74 -0.63
CA ASP A 499 -29.30 14.06 -0.22
C ASP A 499 -30.27 14.63 0.82
N LEU A 500 -29.83 14.67 2.09
CA LEU A 500 -30.60 15.26 3.21
C LEU A 500 -30.50 16.79 3.21
N ALA A 501 -29.41 17.30 2.62
CA ALA A 501 -29.14 18.71 2.38
C ALA A 501 -28.14 18.84 1.19
N PRO A 502 -27.94 20.01 0.59
CA PRO A 502 -27.03 20.16 -0.55
C PRO A 502 -25.62 19.61 -0.33
N SER A 503 -25.12 19.66 0.90
CA SER A 503 -23.81 19.18 1.30
C SER A 503 -23.83 17.95 2.20
N THR A 504 -24.97 17.28 2.39
CA THR A 504 -25.12 16.14 3.31
C THR A 504 -25.88 15.02 2.63
N MET A 505 -25.31 13.83 2.62
CA MET A 505 -25.83 12.64 1.96
C MET A 505 -25.87 11.47 2.94
N PHE A 506 -27.00 10.80 3.03
CA PHE A 506 -27.16 9.47 3.62
C PHE A 506 -26.98 8.42 2.53
N TYR A 507 -26.38 7.29 2.88
CA TYR A 507 -26.32 6.12 2.00
C TYR A 507 -26.54 4.82 2.78
N ALA A 508 -27.05 3.81 2.07
CA ALA A 508 -27.10 2.42 2.51
C ALA A 508 -26.72 1.52 1.35
N THR A 509 -25.83 0.55 1.57
CA THR A 509 -25.34 -0.33 0.51
C THR A 509 -25.23 -1.77 0.97
N VAL A 510 -25.50 -2.69 0.03
CA VAL A 510 -25.06 -4.09 0.09
C VAL A 510 -24.05 -4.29 -1.04
N SER A 511 -22.86 -4.73 -0.71
CA SER A 511 -21.79 -4.92 -1.68
C SER A 511 -21.05 -6.23 -1.42
N THR A 512 -20.50 -6.80 -2.50
CA THR A 512 -19.72 -8.04 -2.41
C THR A 512 -18.31 -7.87 -2.95
N GLY A 513 -17.40 -8.67 -2.41
CA GLY A 513 -16.02 -8.76 -2.87
C GLY A 513 -15.55 -10.21 -2.85
N PHE A 514 -14.45 -10.46 -3.54
CA PHE A 514 -13.78 -11.76 -3.50
C PHE A 514 -12.26 -11.59 -3.62
N LYS A 515 -11.52 -12.54 -3.06
CA LYS A 515 -10.10 -12.75 -3.32
C LYS A 515 -9.95 -14.00 -4.15
N ALA A 516 -9.11 -13.95 -5.19
CA ALA A 516 -8.97 -15.06 -6.12
C ALA A 516 -8.50 -16.36 -5.44
N GLY A 517 -8.91 -17.48 -5.98
CA GLY A 517 -8.42 -18.80 -5.60
C GLY A 517 -6.96 -19.02 -6.04
N GLY A 518 -6.41 -20.16 -5.67
CA GLY A 518 -5.06 -20.55 -6.01
C GLY A 518 -4.79 -22.00 -5.68
N PHE A 519 -3.52 -22.35 -5.66
CA PHE A 519 -3.09 -23.69 -5.27
C PHE A 519 -1.88 -23.61 -4.33
N ASN A 520 -1.79 -24.59 -3.48
CA ASN A 520 -0.67 -24.83 -2.58
C ASN A 520 0.47 -25.54 -3.30
N ASP A 521 1.58 -25.72 -2.61
CA ASP A 521 2.72 -26.46 -3.15
C ASP A 521 2.39 -27.94 -3.33
N GLY A 522 2.85 -28.51 -4.43
CA GLY A 522 2.63 -29.90 -4.83
C GLY A 522 2.08 -30.04 -6.24
N ASP A 523 1.80 -31.28 -6.66
CA ASP A 523 1.15 -31.59 -7.94
C ASP A 523 -0.37 -31.60 -7.78
N THR A 524 -1.03 -30.56 -8.26
CA THR A 524 -2.48 -30.41 -8.16
C THR A 524 -3.27 -31.39 -9.05
N LYS A 525 -2.63 -31.98 -10.08
CA LYS A 525 -3.26 -33.02 -10.90
C LYS A 525 -3.35 -34.34 -10.11
N ALA A 526 -2.29 -34.68 -9.38
CA ALA A 526 -2.27 -35.85 -8.50
C ALA A 526 -3.09 -35.63 -7.23
N ASN A 527 -3.13 -34.39 -6.71
CA ASN A 527 -3.83 -34.03 -5.49
C ASN A 527 -4.65 -32.75 -5.65
N PRO A 528 -5.90 -32.83 -6.13
CA PRO A 528 -6.77 -31.66 -6.28
C PRO A 528 -7.11 -30.93 -4.97
N SER A 529 -6.90 -31.53 -3.79
CA SER A 529 -7.13 -30.88 -2.49
C SER A 529 -6.13 -29.74 -2.22
N LEU A 530 -5.05 -29.64 -2.99
CA LEU A 530 -4.12 -28.52 -2.96
C LEU A 530 -4.68 -27.24 -3.57
N ILE A 531 -5.81 -27.32 -4.28
CA ILE A 531 -6.49 -26.15 -4.86
C ILE A 531 -7.40 -25.56 -3.79
N TYR A 532 -7.28 -24.24 -3.54
CA TYR A 532 -8.18 -23.50 -2.68
C TYR A 532 -9.07 -22.55 -3.48
N ALA A 533 -10.33 -22.43 -3.05
CA ALA A 533 -11.34 -21.65 -3.74
C ALA A 533 -11.21 -20.14 -3.43
N PRO A 534 -11.83 -19.27 -4.25
CA PRO A 534 -11.97 -17.87 -3.90
C PRO A 534 -12.69 -17.67 -2.55
N GLU A 535 -12.17 -16.78 -1.70
CA GLU A 535 -12.91 -16.31 -0.52
C GLU A 535 -13.92 -15.24 -0.91
N LYS A 536 -14.98 -15.10 -0.15
CA LYS A 536 -16.09 -14.18 -0.45
C LYS A 536 -16.50 -13.37 0.77
N ILE A 537 -16.91 -12.13 0.52
CA ILE A 537 -17.44 -11.24 1.53
C ILE A 537 -18.70 -10.57 1.02
N THR A 538 -19.71 -10.49 1.90
CA THR A 538 -20.90 -9.66 1.72
C THR A 538 -20.91 -8.61 2.81
N ALA A 539 -21.01 -7.35 2.43
CA ALA A 539 -21.00 -6.22 3.32
C ALA A 539 -22.34 -5.47 3.28
N TYR A 540 -22.87 -5.18 4.44
CA TYR A 540 -24.00 -4.27 4.66
C TYR A 540 -23.45 -3.03 5.34
N GLU A 541 -23.59 -1.87 4.71
CA GLU A 541 -23.07 -0.62 5.23
C GLU A 541 -24.09 0.50 5.07
N MET A 542 -24.23 1.34 6.09
CA MET A 542 -24.93 2.61 6.00
C MET A 542 -24.10 3.73 6.60
N GLY A 543 -24.25 4.94 6.06
CA GLY A 543 -23.45 6.05 6.52
C GLY A 543 -24.02 7.41 6.18
N LEU A 544 -23.37 8.42 6.75
CA LEU A 544 -23.69 9.84 6.56
C LEU A 544 -22.39 10.58 6.23
N ASN A 545 -22.39 11.26 5.09
CA ASN A 545 -21.31 12.13 4.65
C ASN A 545 -21.83 13.55 4.50
N GLY A 546 -21.18 14.54 5.08
CA GLY A 546 -21.73 15.89 4.95
C GLY A 546 -20.90 17.00 5.56
N ARG A 547 -21.42 18.21 5.39
CA ARG A 547 -20.94 19.44 6.01
C ARG A 547 -22.05 20.06 6.85
N PHE A 548 -21.67 20.56 8.02
CA PHE A 548 -22.56 21.09 9.04
C PHE A 548 -22.03 22.43 9.57
N PHE A 549 -22.85 23.16 10.29
CA PHE A 549 -22.49 24.42 10.97
C PHE A 549 -21.85 25.45 9.99
N GLY A 550 -22.51 25.72 8.86
CA GLY A 550 -21.97 26.64 7.86
C GLY A 550 -20.64 26.18 7.25
N ASN A 551 -20.49 24.89 6.99
CA ASN A 551 -19.27 24.22 6.50
C ASN A 551 -18.11 24.15 7.51
N ALA A 552 -18.31 24.52 8.77
CA ALA A 552 -17.26 24.41 9.78
C ALA A 552 -16.91 22.96 10.13
N LEU A 553 -17.89 22.06 10.09
CA LEU A 553 -17.71 20.64 10.34
C LEU A 553 -17.91 19.83 9.06
N GLN A 554 -16.90 19.10 8.63
CA GLN A 554 -17.02 18.00 7.66
C GLN A 554 -17.03 16.69 8.43
N LEU A 555 -18.03 15.83 8.16
CA LEU A 555 -18.24 14.55 8.82
C LEU A 555 -18.44 13.45 7.79
N THR A 556 -17.78 12.33 8.01
CA THR A 556 -18.09 11.04 7.37
C THR A 556 -18.25 9.99 8.45
N SER A 557 -19.33 9.20 8.37
CA SER A 557 -19.58 8.14 9.34
C SER A 557 -20.15 6.92 8.63
N SER A 558 -19.87 5.74 9.17
CA SER A 558 -20.44 4.49 8.69
C SER A 558 -20.62 3.49 9.82
N ILE A 559 -21.67 2.68 9.72
CA ILE A 559 -21.90 1.46 10.48
C ILE A 559 -21.92 0.32 9.48
N PHE A 560 -21.29 -0.77 9.81
CA PHE A 560 -21.17 -1.89 8.87
C PHE A 560 -21.24 -3.24 9.57
N HIS A 561 -21.75 -4.23 8.81
CA HIS A 561 -21.74 -5.66 9.13
C HIS A 561 -21.24 -6.44 7.94
N TYR A 562 -20.29 -7.36 8.15
CA TYR A 562 -19.73 -8.22 7.12
C TYR A 562 -19.95 -9.69 7.46
N ASP A 563 -20.48 -10.43 6.50
CA ASP A 563 -20.41 -11.88 6.44
C ASP A 563 -19.27 -12.31 5.53
N TYR A 564 -18.28 -12.95 6.11
CA TYR A 564 -17.09 -13.43 5.45
C TYR A 564 -17.11 -14.95 5.37
N SER A 565 -17.09 -15.51 4.17
CA SER A 565 -17.20 -16.93 3.91
C SER A 565 -16.05 -17.48 3.09
N GLN A 566 -15.74 -18.76 3.30
CA GLN A 566 -14.61 -19.43 2.62
C GLN A 566 -13.29 -18.68 2.80
N MET A 567 -13.08 -18.10 3.97
CA MET A 567 -11.91 -17.28 4.26
C MET A 567 -10.63 -18.10 4.04
N GLN A 568 -9.71 -17.54 3.28
CA GLN A 568 -8.39 -18.13 3.03
C GLN A 568 -7.48 -17.80 4.20
N LYS A 569 -6.97 -18.82 4.87
CA LYS A 569 -5.94 -18.71 5.90
C LYS A 569 -4.76 -19.58 5.56
N SER A 570 -3.56 -19.01 5.71
CA SER A 570 -2.30 -19.71 5.49
C SER A 570 -1.64 -20.03 6.82
N GLY A 571 -1.10 -21.22 6.92
CA GLY A 571 -0.34 -21.69 8.06
C GLY A 571 0.76 -22.64 7.62
N VAL A 572 1.75 -22.85 8.49
CA VAL A 572 2.81 -23.82 8.23
C VAL A 572 2.41 -25.17 8.79
N VAL A 573 2.25 -26.17 7.93
CA VAL A 573 1.95 -27.57 8.28
C VAL A 573 3.04 -28.45 7.66
N ASN A 574 3.70 -29.27 8.46
CA ASN A 574 4.79 -30.14 7.99
C ASN A 574 5.85 -29.39 7.17
N SER A 575 6.25 -28.20 7.65
CA SER A 575 7.22 -27.32 6.99
C SER A 575 6.78 -26.75 5.63
N GLN A 576 5.51 -26.87 5.26
CA GLN A 576 4.93 -26.32 4.05
C GLN A 576 3.94 -25.20 4.39
N MET A 577 3.93 -24.13 3.59
CA MET A 577 2.90 -23.10 3.67
C MET A 577 1.61 -23.63 3.02
N LEU A 578 0.58 -23.89 3.83
CA LEU A 578 -0.69 -24.39 3.35
C LEU A 578 -1.77 -23.30 3.53
N THR A 579 -2.43 -22.97 2.43
CA THR A 579 -3.62 -22.10 2.40
C THR A 579 -4.87 -22.96 2.27
N THR A 580 -5.87 -22.71 3.12
CA THR A 580 -7.13 -23.45 3.12
C THR A 580 -8.34 -22.50 3.23
N ASN A 581 -9.52 -22.95 2.76
CA ASN A 581 -10.80 -22.25 2.90
C ASN A 581 -11.56 -22.77 4.11
N THR A 582 -11.03 -22.67 5.31
CA THR A 582 -11.56 -23.37 6.49
C THR A 582 -12.33 -22.47 7.43
N GLY A 583 -12.53 -21.19 7.10
CA GLY A 583 -13.15 -20.27 8.04
C GLY A 583 -14.28 -19.44 7.48
N ASN A 584 -15.21 -19.10 8.38
CA ASN A 584 -16.16 -18.01 8.22
C ASN A 584 -15.93 -17.02 9.36
N ALA A 585 -16.17 -15.74 9.11
CA ALA A 585 -16.02 -14.69 10.11
C ALA A 585 -17.14 -13.66 10.00
N THR A 586 -17.36 -12.91 11.07
CA THR A 586 -18.16 -11.69 11.06
C THR A 586 -17.31 -10.52 11.46
N VAL A 587 -17.60 -9.37 10.88
CA VAL A 587 -16.96 -8.11 11.21
C VAL A 587 -18.04 -7.05 11.37
N ASP A 588 -18.17 -6.52 12.59
CA ASP A 588 -19.10 -5.46 12.95
C ASP A 588 -18.31 -4.21 13.34
N GLY A 589 -18.77 -3.03 12.94
CA GLY A 589 -18.06 -1.84 13.34
C GLY A 589 -18.77 -0.53 13.06
N LEU A 590 -18.15 0.51 13.64
CA LEU A 590 -18.50 1.90 13.44
C LEU A 590 -17.24 2.68 13.13
N GLU A 591 -17.32 3.55 12.13
CA GLU A 591 -16.27 4.51 11.79
C GLU A 591 -16.84 5.90 11.74
N LEU A 592 -16.06 6.85 12.23
CA LEU A 592 -16.35 8.27 12.19
C LEU A 592 -15.06 9.03 11.86
N SER A 593 -15.13 9.94 10.90
CA SER A 593 -14.07 10.90 10.61
C SER A 593 -14.67 12.29 10.54
N ALA A 594 -14.14 13.21 11.33
CA ALA A 594 -14.61 14.58 11.44
C ALA A 594 -13.44 15.54 11.30
N ARG A 595 -13.64 16.59 10.52
CA ARG A 595 -12.76 17.75 10.45
C ARG A 595 -13.56 18.98 10.86
N TYR A 596 -13.16 19.60 11.96
CA TYR A 596 -13.86 20.76 12.51
C TYR A 596 -12.98 22.00 12.52
N ARG A 597 -13.40 23.04 11.83
CA ARG A 597 -12.80 24.36 11.85
C ARG A 597 -13.26 25.07 13.13
N LEU A 598 -12.39 25.10 14.14
CA LEU A 598 -12.65 25.77 15.42
C LEU A 598 -12.67 27.30 15.26
N THR A 599 -11.71 27.82 14.48
CA THR A 599 -11.56 29.23 14.12
C THR A 599 -11.05 29.31 12.68
N GLU A 600 -10.88 30.51 12.13
CA GLU A 600 -10.23 30.69 10.83
C GLU A 600 -8.77 30.20 10.83
N ALA A 601 -8.13 30.19 11.99
CA ALA A 601 -6.74 29.78 12.15
C ALA A 601 -6.58 28.32 12.63
N SER A 602 -7.65 27.66 13.13
CA SER A 602 -7.52 26.40 13.85
C SER A 602 -8.47 25.35 13.32
N LYS A 603 -7.98 24.13 13.15
CA LYS A 603 -8.79 22.94 12.83
C LYS A 603 -8.48 21.78 13.78
N LEU A 604 -9.50 20.96 14.02
CA LEU A 604 -9.43 19.69 14.73
C LEU A 604 -9.80 18.56 13.76
N ASP A 605 -8.96 17.58 13.65
CA ASP A 605 -9.19 16.35 12.90
C ASP A 605 -9.41 15.21 13.89
N LEU A 606 -10.51 14.45 13.74
CA LEU A 606 -10.88 13.34 14.60
C LEU A 606 -11.22 12.13 13.73
N SER A 607 -10.66 10.98 14.06
CA SER A 607 -11.11 9.69 13.48
C SER A 607 -11.29 8.67 14.59
N ILE A 608 -12.43 7.99 14.61
CA ILE A 608 -12.76 6.93 15.55
C ILE A 608 -13.10 5.68 14.75
N GLY A 609 -12.54 4.55 15.15
CA GLY A 609 -12.91 3.23 14.69
C GLY A 609 -13.24 2.33 15.87
N LEU A 610 -14.44 1.74 15.84
CA LEU A 610 -14.82 0.65 16.74
C LEU A 610 -14.99 -0.60 15.90
N LEU A 611 -14.44 -1.73 16.36
CA LEU A 611 -14.41 -2.96 15.57
C LEU A 611 -14.59 -4.18 16.46
N GLU A 612 -15.50 -5.07 16.05
CA GLU A 612 -15.63 -6.42 16.57
C GLU A 612 -15.54 -7.40 15.40
N ALA A 613 -14.45 -8.16 15.32
CA ALA A 613 -14.19 -9.12 14.25
C ALA A 613 -13.86 -10.48 14.87
N LYS A 614 -14.64 -11.52 14.51
CA LYS A 614 -14.55 -12.86 15.10
C LYS A 614 -14.71 -13.94 14.05
N TYR A 615 -13.98 -15.03 14.25
CA TYR A 615 -14.24 -16.27 13.54
C TYR A 615 -15.58 -16.85 14.00
N LYS A 616 -16.47 -17.19 13.08
CA LYS A 616 -17.68 -17.98 13.34
C LYS A 616 -17.34 -19.46 13.50
N ASN A 617 -16.72 -20.01 12.47
CA ASN A 617 -16.20 -21.37 12.44
C ASN A 617 -14.84 -21.31 11.78
N TYR A 618 -13.84 -21.72 12.48
CA TYR A 618 -12.50 -21.81 11.91
C TYR A 618 -11.71 -22.92 12.58
N ILE A 619 -11.46 -23.97 11.80
CA ILE A 619 -10.53 -25.02 12.18
C ILE A 619 -9.24 -24.76 11.39
N THR A 620 -8.15 -24.57 12.10
CA THR A 620 -6.84 -24.33 11.46
C THR A 620 -6.41 -25.56 10.65
N PRO A 621 -5.49 -25.41 9.69
CA PRO A 621 -4.93 -26.56 8.97
C PRO A 621 -4.36 -27.65 9.88
N ASN A 622 -3.97 -27.30 11.11
CA ASN A 622 -3.46 -28.21 12.14
C ASN A 622 -4.57 -28.85 13.00
N GLY A 623 -5.85 -28.62 12.70
CA GLY A 623 -7.00 -29.17 13.43
C GLY A 623 -7.39 -28.43 14.70
N THR A 624 -6.78 -27.28 15.02
CA THR A 624 -7.16 -26.48 16.20
C THR A 624 -8.39 -25.65 15.91
N ASP A 625 -9.40 -25.69 16.79
CA ASP A 625 -10.61 -24.89 16.68
C ASP A 625 -10.39 -23.45 17.20
N TYR A 626 -10.51 -22.46 16.30
CA TYR A 626 -10.43 -21.04 16.59
C TYR A 626 -11.77 -20.34 16.57
N SER A 627 -12.88 -21.08 16.50
CA SER A 627 -14.24 -20.52 16.50
C SER A 627 -14.47 -19.62 17.72
N GLY A 628 -15.07 -18.46 17.50
CA GLY A 628 -15.34 -17.45 18.53
C GLY A 628 -14.15 -16.54 18.88
N ARG A 629 -12.92 -16.83 18.41
CA ARG A 629 -11.76 -15.96 18.65
C ARG A 629 -11.83 -14.71 17.77
N LYS A 630 -11.11 -13.68 18.20
CA LYS A 630 -10.93 -12.45 17.40
C LYS A 630 -10.03 -12.71 16.19
N LEU A 631 -10.30 -11.99 15.11
CA LEU A 631 -9.37 -11.91 13.98
C LEU A 631 -8.09 -11.18 14.40
N ASP A 632 -7.00 -11.49 13.68
CA ASP A 632 -5.71 -10.85 13.90
C ASP A 632 -5.77 -9.36 13.57
N LYS A 633 -4.98 -8.55 14.28
CA LYS A 633 -4.82 -7.10 14.08
C LYS A 633 -6.15 -6.32 14.09
N THR A 634 -7.07 -6.71 14.98
CA THR A 634 -8.40 -6.09 15.15
C THR A 634 -8.53 -5.46 16.53
N PRO A 635 -7.93 -4.27 16.76
CA PRO A 635 -8.16 -3.54 18.00
C PRO A 635 -9.64 -3.16 18.12
N LYS A 636 -10.24 -3.33 19.32
CA LYS A 636 -11.64 -2.96 19.56
C LYS A 636 -11.92 -1.48 19.33
N ALA A 637 -10.92 -0.63 19.53
CA ALA A 637 -11.04 0.81 19.38
C ALA A 637 -9.74 1.41 18.86
N THR A 638 -9.86 2.32 17.90
CA THR A 638 -8.82 3.22 17.43
C THR A 638 -9.31 4.65 17.49
N LEU A 639 -8.44 5.57 17.89
CA LEU A 639 -8.72 7.00 17.93
C LEU A 639 -7.54 7.74 17.33
N ASN A 640 -7.79 8.61 16.37
CA ASN A 640 -6.79 9.57 15.89
C ASN A 640 -7.34 10.97 16.15
N LEU A 641 -6.55 11.82 16.80
CA LEU A 641 -6.88 13.19 17.11
C LEU A 641 -5.74 14.09 16.65
N GLY A 642 -6.04 15.05 15.79
CA GLY A 642 -5.10 16.03 15.28
C GLY A 642 -5.58 17.45 15.52
N TYR A 643 -4.68 18.34 15.90
CA TYR A 643 -4.93 19.77 16.00
C TYR A 643 -3.91 20.53 15.17
N THR A 644 -4.40 21.46 14.35
CA THR A 644 -3.59 22.36 13.53
C THR A 644 -3.92 23.80 13.89
N HIS A 645 -2.90 24.64 14.02
CA HIS A 645 -3.06 26.09 14.17
C HIS A 645 -2.13 26.85 13.23
N ASN A 646 -2.66 27.88 12.61
CA ASN A 646 -1.94 28.77 11.69
C ASN A 646 -1.77 30.16 12.32
N TRP A 647 -0.54 30.63 12.39
CA TRP A 647 -0.20 32.00 12.78
C TRP A 647 0.23 32.79 11.55
N ASN A 648 -0.50 33.83 11.19
CA ASN A 648 -0.08 34.76 10.15
C ASN A 648 0.87 35.79 10.77
N LEU A 649 2.03 35.99 10.15
CA LEU A 649 3.05 36.94 10.58
C LEU A 649 2.91 38.26 9.86
N ALA A 650 3.34 39.37 10.50
CA ALA A 650 3.28 40.69 9.91
C ALA A 650 4.05 40.84 8.58
N SER A 651 5.03 39.98 8.34
CA SER A 651 5.80 39.92 7.10
C SER A 651 5.05 39.31 5.91
N GLY A 652 3.79 38.84 6.11
CA GLY A 652 3.05 38.03 5.12
C GLY A 652 3.43 36.57 5.08
N ALA A 653 4.41 36.13 5.88
CA ALA A 653 4.75 34.74 6.11
C ALA A 653 3.75 34.09 7.07
N SER A 654 3.76 32.76 7.20
CA SER A 654 2.92 32.06 8.19
C SER A 654 3.68 30.91 8.86
N LEU A 655 3.23 30.58 10.08
CA LEU A 655 3.63 29.37 10.79
C LEU A 655 2.43 28.46 10.92
N THR A 656 2.62 27.15 10.71
CA THR A 656 1.61 26.12 10.93
C THR A 656 2.14 25.14 11.96
N GLY A 657 1.51 25.05 13.13
CA GLY A 657 1.77 24.05 14.14
C GLY A 657 0.77 22.92 14.03
N TYR A 658 1.26 21.69 14.11
CA TYR A 658 0.45 20.46 14.12
C TYR A 658 0.86 19.59 15.30
N ILE A 659 -0.11 19.03 16.00
CA ILE A 659 0.05 17.92 16.92
C ILE A 659 -1.03 16.89 16.64
N GLY A 660 -0.65 15.62 16.54
CA GLY A 660 -1.57 14.52 16.33
C GLY A 660 -1.20 13.32 17.19
N THR A 661 -2.22 12.62 17.69
CA THR A 661 -2.08 11.43 18.52
C THR A 661 -2.97 10.32 17.98
N LYS A 662 -2.40 9.13 17.80
CA LYS A 662 -3.12 7.89 17.60
C LYS A 662 -3.15 7.09 18.89
N TYR A 663 -4.33 6.63 19.28
CA TYR A 663 -4.54 5.58 20.28
C TYR A 663 -5.03 4.30 19.61
N SER A 664 -4.54 3.15 20.03
CA SER A 664 -5.05 1.84 19.67
C SER A 664 -5.25 0.99 20.90
N ALA A 665 -6.40 0.36 21.05
CA ALA A 665 -6.61 -0.70 22.03
C ALA A 665 -5.71 -1.90 21.69
N SER A 666 -5.51 -2.80 22.66
CA SER A 666 -4.75 -4.04 22.48
C SER A 666 -5.37 -4.96 21.43
N TYR A 667 -4.53 -5.69 20.70
CA TYR A 667 -4.96 -6.64 19.68
C TYR A 667 -3.96 -7.80 19.55
N VAL A 668 -4.46 -8.95 19.07
CA VAL A 668 -3.64 -10.10 18.70
C VAL A 668 -2.92 -9.78 17.38
N THR A 669 -1.60 -9.98 17.32
CA THR A 669 -0.82 -9.70 16.10
C THR A 669 -0.86 -10.87 15.13
N THR A 670 -0.74 -12.08 15.65
CA THR A 670 -0.84 -13.33 14.88
C THR A 670 -1.16 -14.45 15.86
N ASP A 671 -2.06 -15.32 15.50
CA ASP A 671 -2.37 -16.54 16.22
C ASP A 671 -1.65 -17.71 15.53
N THR A 672 -0.59 -18.21 16.14
CA THR A 672 0.20 -19.30 15.60
C THR A 672 -0.09 -20.58 16.38
N GLY A 673 -1.02 -21.40 15.86
CA GLY A 673 -1.22 -22.74 16.39
C GLY A 673 -0.08 -23.68 15.97
N THR A 674 0.62 -24.27 16.95
CA THR A 674 1.43 -25.47 16.69
C THR A 674 0.60 -26.70 17.01
N PRO A 675 0.78 -27.83 16.29
CA PRO A 675 -0.05 -29.03 16.50
C PRO A 675 0.02 -29.63 17.91
N THR A 676 1.03 -29.27 18.69
CA THR A 676 1.38 -29.92 19.97
C THR A 676 1.29 -29.02 21.20
N ALA A 677 1.02 -27.72 21.04
CA ALA A 677 0.93 -26.77 22.16
C ALA A 677 -0.32 -25.87 22.03
N ALA A 678 -0.80 -25.37 23.17
CA ALA A 678 -1.82 -24.32 23.17
C ALA A 678 -1.36 -23.16 22.30
N PRO A 679 -2.24 -22.59 21.45
CA PRO A 679 -1.83 -21.53 20.53
C PRO A 679 -1.29 -20.33 21.33
N ILE A 680 -0.08 -19.93 20.99
CA ILE A 680 0.55 -18.75 21.58
C ILE A 680 0.03 -17.52 20.85
N GLN A 681 -0.78 -16.74 21.54
CA GLN A 681 -1.27 -15.47 21.03
C GLN A 681 -0.31 -14.35 21.41
N PHE A 682 0.34 -13.73 20.42
CA PHE A 682 1.11 -12.53 20.65
C PHE A 682 0.19 -11.32 20.59
N THR A 683 0.15 -10.58 21.68
CA THR A 683 -0.72 -9.42 21.83
C THR A 683 0.13 -8.16 21.83
N GLN A 684 -0.15 -7.26 20.91
CA GLN A 684 0.27 -5.87 21.02
C GLN A 684 -0.60 -5.21 22.11
N GLY A 685 0.00 -4.74 23.18
CA GLY A 685 -0.70 -3.98 24.22
C GLY A 685 -1.24 -2.65 23.69
N ALA A 686 -2.21 -2.07 24.38
CA ALA A 686 -2.71 -0.75 24.03
C ALA A 686 -1.58 0.28 24.04
N PHE A 687 -1.63 1.23 23.10
CA PHE A 687 -0.59 2.26 22.97
C PHE A 687 -1.16 3.58 22.46
N SER A 688 -0.42 4.66 22.75
CA SER A 688 -0.55 5.95 22.08
C SER A 688 0.74 6.29 21.35
N ARG A 689 0.63 6.98 20.22
CA ARG A 689 1.76 7.49 19.45
C ARG A 689 1.44 8.88 18.94
N SER A 690 2.25 9.86 19.30
CA SER A 690 2.04 11.26 18.98
C SER A 690 3.12 11.79 18.04
N ASN A 691 2.71 12.70 17.16
CA ASN A 691 3.57 13.40 16.22
C ASN A 691 3.35 14.91 16.37
N VAL A 692 4.42 15.69 16.23
CA VAL A 692 4.35 17.16 16.24
C VAL A 692 5.17 17.72 15.10
N SER A 693 4.70 18.80 14.49
CA SER A 693 5.47 19.57 13.52
C SER A 693 5.19 21.07 13.61
N LEU A 694 6.19 21.86 13.21
CA LEU A 694 6.09 23.30 13.02
C LEU A 694 6.63 23.65 11.64
N THR A 695 5.78 24.24 10.78
CA THR A 695 6.12 24.59 9.41
C THR A 695 6.08 26.09 9.23
N TYR A 696 7.18 26.68 8.80
CA TYR A 696 7.25 28.06 8.34
C TYR A 696 6.98 28.10 6.83
N TYR A 697 6.15 29.02 6.38
CA TYR A 697 5.90 29.34 4.97
C TYR A 697 6.33 30.79 4.72
N SER A 698 7.18 31.01 3.73
CA SER A 698 7.59 32.37 3.31
C SER A 698 6.42 33.16 2.74
N ALA A 699 6.50 34.49 2.78
CA ALA A 699 5.45 35.40 2.31
C ALA A 699 5.00 35.15 0.86
N GLY A 700 5.90 34.78 -0.02
CA GLY A 700 5.59 34.45 -1.41
C GLY A 700 5.20 32.98 -1.65
N GLY A 701 5.20 32.12 -0.62
CA GLY A 701 4.89 30.68 -0.73
C GLY A 701 5.94 29.86 -1.45
N SER A 702 7.07 30.47 -1.83
CA SER A 702 8.17 29.80 -2.57
C SER A 702 9.00 28.88 -1.69
N LEU A 703 9.07 29.13 -0.38
CA LEU A 703 9.85 28.33 0.57
C LEU A 703 8.96 27.90 1.73
N ASP A 704 9.03 26.63 2.09
CA ASP A 704 8.58 26.14 3.39
C ASP A 704 9.69 25.37 4.09
N VAL A 705 9.74 25.49 5.41
CA VAL A 705 10.67 24.79 6.30
C VAL A 705 9.86 24.17 7.44
N GLN A 706 9.90 22.86 7.54
CA GLN A 706 9.22 22.06 8.56
C GLN A 706 10.22 21.42 9.52
N LEU A 707 10.01 21.61 10.81
CA LEU A 707 10.60 20.83 11.90
C LEU A 707 9.56 19.80 12.33
N TYR A 708 9.98 18.56 12.57
CA TYR A 708 9.06 17.52 13.02
C TYR A 708 9.68 16.56 14.04
N VAL A 709 8.83 16.03 14.90
CA VAL A 709 9.11 14.87 15.76
C VAL A 709 7.97 13.88 15.58
N LYS A 710 8.28 12.66 15.18
CA LYS A 710 7.32 11.55 15.09
C LYS A 710 7.58 10.54 16.19
N ASN A 711 6.51 9.92 16.72
CA ASN A 711 6.57 8.95 17.82
C ASN A 711 7.26 9.57 19.06
N ILE A 712 6.67 10.64 19.61
CA ILE A 712 7.23 11.39 20.75
C ILE A 712 7.47 10.47 21.95
N GLU A 713 6.60 9.50 22.17
CA GLU A 713 6.66 8.53 23.27
C GLU A 713 7.77 7.50 23.10
N ASP A 714 8.40 7.44 21.94
CA ASP A 714 9.43 6.44 21.58
C ASP A 714 8.94 4.99 21.75
N LYS A 715 7.69 4.75 21.37
CA LYS A 715 7.04 3.43 21.53
C LYS A 715 7.36 2.54 20.35
N SER A 716 7.95 1.38 20.67
CA SER A 716 8.04 0.26 19.71
C SER A 716 6.75 -0.55 19.73
N GLN A 717 6.24 -0.86 18.56
CA GLN A 717 5.02 -1.67 18.35
C GLN A 717 5.39 -2.95 17.65
N LEU A 718 4.78 -4.06 18.07
CA LEU A 718 4.86 -5.31 17.33
C LEU A 718 3.96 -5.23 16.10
N LEU A 719 4.56 -5.17 14.92
CA LEU A 719 3.84 -5.02 13.63
C LEU A 719 3.34 -6.36 13.09
N GLY A 720 4.01 -7.44 13.43
CA GLY A 720 3.64 -8.79 13.06
C GLY A 720 4.57 -9.80 13.70
N SER A 721 4.15 -11.06 13.65
CA SER A 721 4.95 -12.19 14.13
C SER A 721 4.79 -13.38 13.18
N VAL A 722 5.77 -14.26 13.19
CA VAL A 722 5.80 -15.48 12.40
C VAL A 722 6.37 -16.62 13.26
N ALA A 723 5.75 -17.79 13.15
CA ALA A 723 6.22 -18.98 13.84
C ALA A 723 7.07 -19.86 12.91
N PHE A 724 8.28 -20.21 13.35
CA PHE A 724 9.13 -21.19 12.70
C PHE A 724 9.76 -22.13 13.74
N PHE A 725 9.72 -23.44 13.48
CA PHE A 725 10.40 -24.48 14.27
C PHE A 725 10.16 -24.38 15.78
N GLY A 726 8.91 -24.09 16.19
CA GLY A 726 8.52 -23.99 17.60
C GLY A 726 8.89 -22.68 18.29
N SER A 727 9.55 -21.76 17.60
CA SER A 727 9.85 -20.41 18.07
C SER A 727 9.00 -19.37 17.34
N ASN A 728 8.78 -18.23 17.98
CA ASN A 728 8.00 -17.12 17.42
C ASN A 728 8.88 -15.90 17.28
N TYR A 729 8.89 -15.35 16.10
CA TYR A 729 9.70 -14.19 15.73
C TYR A 729 8.81 -13.01 15.35
N GLY A 730 9.10 -11.84 15.90
CA GLY A 730 8.33 -10.62 15.63
C GLY A 730 9.19 -9.47 15.12
N TYR A 731 8.61 -8.55 14.40
CA TYR A 731 9.27 -7.34 13.93
C TYR A 731 8.56 -6.09 14.42
N MET A 732 9.36 -5.03 14.65
CA MET A 732 8.96 -3.85 15.42
C MET A 732 8.84 -2.61 14.54
N SER A 733 8.02 -1.63 14.99
CA SER A 733 7.92 -0.32 14.37
C SER A 733 9.14 0.56 14.59
N GLU A 734 9.25 1.61 13.77
CA GLU A 734 10.28 2.65 13.90
C GLU A 734 10.23 3.36 15.27
N PRO A 735 11.40 3.69 15.85
CA PRO A 735 11.50 4.50 17.06
C PRO A 735 11.16 5.97 16.77
N ARG A 736 11.37 6.85 17.75
CA ARG A 736 11.22 8.30 17.57
C ARG A 736 12.13 8.83 16.48
N THR A 737 11.53 9.58 15.56
CA THR A 737 12.27 10.25 14.49
C THR A 737 12.11 11.77 14.59
N VAL A 738 13.22 12.49 14.40
CA VAL A 738 13.30 13.96 14.43
C VAL A 738 13.97 14.41 13.14
N GLY A 739 13.46 15.48 12.55
CA GLY A 739 14.07 15.99 11.33
C GLY A 739 13.61 17.38 10.94
N VAL A 740 14.28 17.90 9.91
CA VAL A 740 13.97 19.14 9.23
C VAL A 740 13.78 18.86 7.74
N ARG A 741 12.74 19.44 7.15
CA ARG A 741 12.48 19.39 5.71
C ARG A 741 12.32 20.81 5.19
N SER A 742 12.99 21.11 4.11
CA SER A 742 12.86 22.38 3.38
C SER A 742 12.39 22.12 1.95
N THR A 743 11.37 22.84 1.50
CA THR A 743 10.85 22.73 0.12
C THR A 743 10.88 24.10 -0.52
N PHE A 744 11.47 24.18 -1.69
CA PHE A 744 11.51 25.37 -2.53
C PHE A 744 10.68 25.14 -3.81
N ARG A 745 9.85 26.15 -4.18
CA ARG A 745 8.96 26.12 -5.36
C ARG A 745 9.29 27.27 -6.28
N PHE A 746 9.22 27.00 -7.58
CA PHE A 746 9.53 27.94 -8.67
C PHE A 746 8.28 28.23 -9.50
#